data_86cb00871543ac1776cace725cec72b9
#
_entry.id   86cb00871543ac1776cace725cec72b9
#
_cell.length_a   1.000
_cell.length_b   1.000
_cell.length_c   1.000
_cell.angle_alpha   90.00
_cell.angle_beta   90.00
_cell.angle_gamma   90.00
#
_symmetry.space_group_name_H-M   'P 1'
#
loop_
_entity.id
_entity.type
_entity.pdbx_description
1 polymer ?
#
loop_
_entity_poly.entity_id
_entity_poly.type
_entity_poly.pdbx_seq_one_letter_code
_entity_poly.pdbx_strand_id
1 'polypeptide(L)'
;MRVLRCVLVVAALSTLVAAAPAAAGAVERVPDPDGVEVERPLLARMTATQVEQVALDDPDVQRALRLRPGSGVRIRFRANEQLWRVGVRARVGAESLVVLDVDDRTGEIVDRMVLPLGDYPPRHTEREAIDAAVEDPRVRREALAWGGVRELRASGSIDGCCWEVDLFDPDRSDGDPQRPVIRVDVNDASLAVTGVWTGYQVSWSMARGEREAFGGDVNTPAIWIGLLVLFTMVVVDWTRLRSWANVDALALVAFAVSWEAFARGHIEWSVPLALAPLVWLLARMSWLFARGVPVGRPAAPPRTRLGRGSRRPVPLMLLVVACVAIAGVRIGLTLDGGNVIDVGYAGVAGARLELEGDGPWGNMPADIARGDTYGPANYLAYVPATRLLDDADTDAFGSGLPAAQATAVAADLGCALLLAFIGWRWISRRGGALLALGWLTCPWTTLVLASGANDALVALGLLAAFAALRHAWLRGALVAVAALVKFPPIVALAPMLHVGMQRRGRQALLVVAGALVVLALGAAWITSRLDAAPIDDLRLFWERTVAFQAGRDSPFSPWGLYDLEAAQTVARVLVVLSLVAAALRPRVRDAWQVAAGVAAALAAVQLLADHWFYLYLPWLVPFVLLVLVVQRERLAPSSADMLRE
;
A
#
# COMPACT_ATOMS: atom_id res chain seq x y z
N MET A 1 -15.33 32.90 13.90
CA MET A 1 -15.56 32.90 12.43
C MET A 1 -14.49 32.10 11.64
N ARG A 2 -13.19 32.26 11.87
CA ARG A 2 -12.15 31.50 11.11
C ARG A 2 -12.11 30.00 11.45
N VAL A 3 -12.36 29.60 12.71
CA VAL A 3 -12.44 28.18 13.13
C VAL A 3 -13.67 27.51 12.53
N LEU A 4 -14.79 28.23 12.46
CA LEU A 4 -16.02 27.75 11.81
C LEU A 4 -15.80 27.56 10.29
N ARG A 5 -15.01 28.45 9.66
CA ARG A 5 -14.60 28.27 8.25
C ARG A 5 -13.66 27.07 8.05
N CYS A 6 -12.72 26.81 8.96
CA CYS A 6 -11.87 25.60 8.86
C CYS A 6 -12.68 24.32 9.11
N VAL A 7 -13.62 24.31 10.05
CA VAL A 7 -14.51 23.18 10.30
C VAL A 7 -15.50 23.00 9.14
N LEU A 8 -16.02 24.09 8.58
CA LEU A 8 -16.87 24.04 7.38
C LEU A 8 -16.10 23.62 6.13
N VAL A 9 -14.82 24.02 6.00
CA VAL A 9 -13.96 23.58 4.90
C VAL A 9 -13.59 22.10 5.08
N VAL A 10 -13.27 21.63 6.29
CA VAL A 10 -13.02 20.21 6.57
C VAL A 10 -14.31 19.39 6.38
N ALA A 11 -15.46 19.89 6.85
CA ALA A 11 -16.75 19.26 6.62
C ALA A 11 -17.15 19.31 5.13
N ALA A 12 -16.89 20.41 4.43
CA ALA A 12 -17.15 20.54 2.99
C ALA A 12 -16.19 19.68 2.16
N LEU A 13 -14.90 19.55 2.56
CA LEU A 13 -13.95 18.65 1.91
C LEU A 13 -14.22 17.19 2.26
N SER A 14 -14.66 16.89 3.50
CA SER A 14 -15.11 15.54 3.86
C SER A 14 -16.39 15.17 3.11
N THR A 15 -17.29 16.13 2.91
CA THR A 15 -18.49 15.96 2.07
C THR A 15 -18.13 15.92 0.57
N LEU A 16 -17.08 16.62 0.11
CA LEU A 16 -16.59 16.52 -1.28
C LEU A 16 -15.88 15.18 -1.52
N VAL A 17 -15.06 14.72 -0.56
CA VAL A 17 -14.38 13.42 -0.63
C VAL A 17 -15.39 12.27 -0.43
N ALA A 18 -16.43 12.47 0.41
CA ALA A 18 -17.53 11.52 0.53
C ALA A 18 -18.56 11.67 -0.60
N ALA A 19 -18.70 12.85 -1.19
CA ALA A 19 -19.67 13.10 -2.26
C ALA A 19 -19.14 12.66 -3.65
N ALA A 20 -17.84 12.54 -3.86
CA ALA A 20 -17.32 12.03 -5.13
C ALA A 20 -17.68 10.54 -5.36
N PRO A 21 -17.41 9.59 -4.43
CA PRO A 21 -17.93 8.24 -4.56
C PRO A 21 -19.43 8.14 -4.25
N ALA A 22 -19.97 8.98 -3.33
CA ALA A 22 -21.41 9.03 -3.08
C ALA A 22 -22.19 9.64 -4.25
N ALA A 23 -21.60 10.56 -5.01
CA ALA A 23 -22.19 11.07 -6.25
C ALA A 23 -22.05 10.08 -7.41
N ALA A 24 -20.98 9.26 -7.43
CA ALA A 24 -20.82 8.18 -8.39
C ALA A 24 -21.74 6.98 -8.07
N GLY A 25 -22.05 6.75 -6.79
CA GLY A 25 -23.00 5.76 -6.32
C GLY A 25 -24.42 6.30 -6.05
N ALA A 26 -24.63 7.63 -6.12
CA ALA A 26 -25.94 8.22 -5.98
C ALA A 26 -26.75 7.97 -7.25
N VAL A 27 -27.95 7.44 -7.07
CA VAL A 27 -28.85 7.10 -8.16
C VAL A 27 -30.10 8.00 -8.11
N GLU A 28 -30.61 8.34 -9.26
CA GLU A 28 -31.93 8.93 -9.42
C GLU A 28 -32.87 7.91 -10.07
N ARG A 29 -34.18 8.01 -9.80
CA ARG A 29 -35.18 7.20 -10.47
C ARG A 29 -35.68 7.92 -11.71
N VAL A 30 -35.54 7.30 -12.84
CA VAL A 30 -35.96 7.81 -14.14
C VAL A 30 -36.85 6.80 -14.83
N PRO A 31 -37.89 7.20 -15.58
CA PRO A 31 -38.67 6.26 -16.38
C PRO A 31 -37.80 5.74 -17.56
N ASP A 32 -37.85 4.44 -17.80
CA ASP A 32 -37.33 3.84 -19.01
C ASP A 32 -38.25 4.08 -20.21
N PRO A 33 -37.89 3.65 -21.43
CA PRO A 33 -38.75 3.79 -22.60
C PRO A 33 -40.14 3.15 -22.49
N ASP A 34 -40.31 2.16 -21.60
CA ASP A 34 -41.54 1.46 -21.32
C ASP A 34 -42.32 2.05 -20.16
N GLY A 35 -41.78 3.15 -19.54
CA GLY A 35 -42.41 3.88 -18.45
C GLY A 35 -42.18 3.27 -17.05
N VAL A 36 -41.29 2.30 -16.93
CA VAL A 36 -40.89 1.69 -15.65
C VAL A 36 -39.81 2.57 -14.99
N GLU A 37 -39.96 2.86 -13.69
CA GLU A 37 -38.92 3.58 -12.94
C GLU A 37 -37.68 2.70 -12.75
N VAL A 38 -36.56 3.12 -13.31
CA VAL A 38 -35.24 2.45 -13.20
C VAL A 38 -34.21 3.37 -12.55
N GLU A 39 -33.22 2.80 -11.92
CA GLU A 39 -32.15 3.54 -11.24
C GLU A 39 -31.07 3.96 -12.26
N ARG A 40 -30.69 5.25 -12.20
CA ARG A 40 -29.60 5.83 -12.98
C ARG A 40 -28.61 6.56 -12.06
N PRO A 41 -27.27 6.32 -12.15
CA PRO A 41 -26.29 7.13 -11.42
C PRO A 41 -26.40 8.61 -11.81
N LEU A 42 -26.37 9.53 -10.84
CA LEU A 42 -26.58 10.96 -11.04
C LEU A 42 -25.72 11.60 -12.14
N LEU A 43 -24.53 11.05 -12.39
CA LEU A 43 -23.59 11.56 -13.39
C LEU A 43 -23.67 10.82 -14.73
N ALA A 44 -24.50 9.77 -14.84
CA ALA A 44 -24.67 8.97 -16.05
C ALA A 44 -25.85 9.48 -16.90
N ARG A 45 -25.75 9.28 -18.21
CA ARG A 45 -26.82 9.54 -19.16
C ARG A 45 -27.67 8.29 -19.41
N MET A 46 -27.02 7.13 -19.47
CA MET A 46 -27.67 5.82 -19.61
C MET A 46 -28.04 5.24 -18.24
N THR A 47 -29.06 4.40 -18.24
CA THR A 47 -29.38 3.56 -17.08
C THR A 47 -28.62 2.24 -17.15
N ALA A 48 -28.43 1.58 -15.99
CA ALA A 48 -27.81 0.26 -15.95
C ALA A 48 -28.55 -0.76 -16.85
N THR A 49 -29.89 -0.68 -16.91
CA THR A 49 -30.72 -1.54 -17.76
C THR A 49 -30.46 -1.32 -19.25
N GLN A 50 -30.29 -0.07 -19.69
CA GLN A 50 -29.94 0.22 -21.08
C GLN A 50 -28.56 -0.33 -21.44
N VAL A 51 -27.60 -0.19 -20.55
CA VAL A 51 -26.24 -0.73 -20.74
C VAL A 51 -26.25 -2.27 -20.72
N GLU A 52 -27.04 -2.87 -19.85
CA GLU A 52 -27.23 -4.31 -19.80
C GLU A 52 -27.78 -4.84 -21.13
N GLN A 53 -28.73 -4.15 -21.74
CA GLN A 53 -29.28 -4.53 -23.04
C GLN A 53 -28.19 -4.45 -24.13
N VAL A 54 -27.41 -3.37 -24.18
CA VAL A 54 -26.27 -3.23 -25.11
C VAL A 54 -25.29 -4.41 -24.94
N ALA A 55 -24.98 -4.77 -23.70
CA ALA A 55 -24.10 -5.89 -23.42
C ALA A 55 -24.72 -7.25 -23.81
N LEU A 56 -25.99 -7.47 -23.53
CA LEU A 56 -26.68 -8.71 -23.89
C LEU A 56 -26.83 -8.92 -25.40
N ASP A 57 -26.86 -7.84 -26.19
CA ASP A 57 -26.88 -7.87 -27.64
C ASP A 57 -25.49 -8.18 -28.23
N ASP A 58 -24.41 -8.06 -27.44
CA ASP A 58 -23.04 -8.34 -27.87
C ASP A 58 -22.82 -9.86 -28.07
N PRO A 59 -22.22 -10.26 -29.21
CA PRO A 59 -22.05 -11.68 -29.53
C PRO A 59 -21.12 -12.44 -28.58
N ASP A 60 -20.16 -11.74 -27.96
CA ASP A 60 -19.22 -12.35 -27.03
C ASP A 60 -19.85 -12.59 -25.66
N VAL A 61 -20.63 -11.62 -25.19
CA VAL A 61 -21.45 -11.80 -23.98
C VAL A 61 -22.41 -12.95 -24.13
N GLN A 62 -23.15 -13.01 -25.25
CA GLN A 62 -24.05 -14.13 -25.55
C GLN A 62 -23.32 -15.47 -25.59
N ARG A 63 -22.11 -15.48 -26.14
CA ARG A 63 -21.30 -16.70 -26.23
C ARG A 63 -20.78 -17.10 -24.83
N ALA A 64 -20.30 -16.16 -24.02
CA ALA A 64 -19.88 -16.44 -22.65
C ALA A 64 -21.03 -17.01 -21.80
N LEU A 65 -22.23 -16.43 -21.91
CA LEU A 65 -23.41 -16.89 -21.20
C LEU A 65 -23.87 -18.31 -21.67
N ARG A 66 -23.72 -18.63 -22.97
CA ARG A 66 -24.00 -19.97 -23.48
C ARG A 66 -22.98 -21.01 -23.01
N LEU A 67 -21.70 -20.67 -22.97
CA LEU A 67 -20.63 -21.59 -22.58
C LEU A 67 -20.58 -21.83 -21.07
N ARG A 68 -21.02 -20.87 -20.28
CA ARG A 68 -21.08 -20.96 -18.82
C ARG A 68 -22.48 -20.57 -18.33
N PRO A 69 -23.45 -21.47 -18.40
CA PRO A 69 -24.80 -21.25 -17.89
C PRO A 69 -24.71 -20.91 -16.37
N GLY A 70 -25.39 -19.85 -15.97
CA GLY A 70 -25.32 -19.33 -14.59
C GLY A 70 -24.35 -18.19 -14.38
N SER A 71 -23.60 -17.77 -15.43
CA SER A 71 -22.82 -16.52 -15.38
C SER A 71 -23.74 -15.31 -15.19
N GLY A 72 -23.29 -14.36 -14.36
CA GLY A 72 -23.96 -13.09 -14.11
C GLY A 72 -23.30 -11.94 -14.86
N VAL A 73 -24.11 -10.96 -15.24
CA VAL A 73 -23.63 -9.68 -15.78
C VAL A 73 -23.51 -8.68 -14.63
N ARG A 74 -22.35 -8.05 -14.49
CA ARG A 74 -22.09 -6.99 -13.51
C ARG A 74 -21.81 -5.69 -14.25
N ILE A 75 -22.52 -4.63 -13.90
CA ILE A 75 -22.45 -3.34 -14.56
C ILE A 75 -21.98 -2.30 -13.54
N ARG A 76 -21.02 -1.48 -13.92
CA ARG A 76 -20.48 -0.40 -13.08
C ARG A 76 -20.23 0.85 -13.92
N PHE A 77 -20.74 1.99 -13.46
CA PHE A 77 -20.48 3.29 -14.08
C PHE A 77 -19.14 3.86 -13.58
N ARG A 78 -18.26 4.26 -14.49
CA ARG A 78 -17.01 4.95 -14.23
C ARG A 78 -17.17 6.43 -14.53
N ALA A 79 -17.57 7.20 -13.55
CA ALA A 79 -17.91 8.62 -13.68
C ALA A 79 -16.76 9.47 -14.24
N ASN A 80 -15.51 9.14 -13.91
CA ASN A 80 -14.33 9.88 -14.37
C ASN A 80 -14.06 9.70 -15.86
N GLU A 81 -14.42 8.55 -16.42
CA GLU A 81 -14.19 8.20 -17.81
C GLU A 81 -15.45 8.36 -18.66
N GLN A 82 -16.61 8.57 -18.02
CA GLN A 82 -17.95 8.58 -18.64
C GLN A 82 -18.20 7.28 -19.42
N LEU A 83 -17.73 6.17 -18.84
CA LEU A 83 -17.86 4.82 -19.40
C LEU A 83 -18.61 3.92 -18.44
N TRP A 84 -19.32 2.95 -19.00
CA TRP A 84 -19.89 1.85 -18.28
C TRP A 84 -19.05 0.59 -18.51
N ARG A 85 -18.52 0.03 -17.43
CA ARG A 85 -17.84 -1.26 -17.49
C ARG A 85 -18.82 -2.37 -17.20
N VAL A 86 -18.96 -3.28 -18.14
CA VAL A 86 -19.80 -4.49 -18.06
C VAL A 86 -18.89 -5.71 -17.98
N GLY A 87 -18.98 -6.48 -16.91
CA GLY A 87 -18.24 -7.73 -16.75
C GLY A 87 -19.17 -8.94 -16.70
N VAL A 88 -18.92 -9.93 -17.53
CA VAL A 88 -19.60 -11.23 -17.47
C VAL A 88 -18.74 -12.19 -16.67
N ARG A 89 -19.28 -12.73 -15.56
CA ARG A 89 -18.55 -13.62 -14.66
C ARG A 89 -19.28 -14.93 -14.46
N ALA A 90 -18.53 -16.02 -14.42
CA ALA A 90 -19.10 -17.34 -14.15
C ALA A 90 -19.74 -17.43 -12.75
N ARG A 91 -19.20 -16.68 -11.78
CA ARG A 91 -19.69 -16.57 -10.39
C ARG A 91 -19.10 -15.34 -9.71
N VAL A 92 -19.65 -14.97 -8.57
CA VAL A 92 -19.13 -13.83 -7.76
C VAL A 92 -17.68 -14.13 -7.35
N GLY A 93 -16.77 -13.19 -7.63
CA GLY A 93 -15.33 -13.35 -7.35
C GLY A 93 -14.50 -13.96 -8.48
N ALA A 94 -15.11 -14.62 -9.46
CA ALA A 94 -14.38 -15.14 -10.61
C ALA A 94 -13.94 -14.00 -11.55
N GLU A 95 -12.87 -14.25 -12.29
CA GLU A 95 -12.42 -13.37 -13.35
C GLU A 95 -13.52 -13.16 -14.41
N SER A 96 -13.59 -11.95 -14.97
CA SER A 96 -14.61 -11.65 -15.97
C SER A 96 -14.27 -12.34 -17.28
N LEU A 97 -15.19 -13.15 -17.80
CA LEU A 97 -15.05 -13.85 -19.07
C LEU A 97 -15.06 -12.89 -20.26
N VAL A 98 -15.86 -11.85 -20.15
CA VAL A 98 -15.95 -10.74 -21.10
C VAL A 98 -16.03 -9.46 -20.29
N VAL A 99 -15.28 -8.45 -20.70
CA VAL A 99 -15.41 -7.08 -20.19
C VAL A 99 -15.66 -6.18 -21.38
N LEU A 100 -16.69 -5.35 -21.28
CA LEU A 100 -17.01 -4.32 -22.28
C LEU A 100 -16.97 -2.96 -21.60
N ASP A 101 -16.36 -1.98 -22.24
CA ASP A 101 -16.50 -0.58 -21.87
C ASP A 101 -17.44 0.11 -22.87
N VAL A 102 -18.57 0.64 -22.38
CA VAL A 102 -19.63 1.25 -23.17
C VAL A 102 -19.61 2.76 -22.92
N ASP A 103 -19.54 3.57 -23.96
CA ASP A 103 -19.59 5.04 -23.83
C ASP A 103 -20.98 5.49 -23.38
N ASP A 104 -21.03 6.26 -22.30
CA ASP A 104 -22.30 6.72 -21.68
C ASP A 104 -23.10 7.70 -22.55
N ARG A 105 -22.49 8.28 -23.59
CA ARG A 105 -23.16 9.25 -24.49
C ARG A 105 -23.73 8.60 -25.71
N THR A 106 -22.99 7.65 -26.29
CA THR A 106 -23.32 7.06 -27.59
C THR A 106 -23.96 5.67 -27.42
N GLY A 107 -23.71 4.98 -26.30
CA GLY A 107 -24.08 3.59 -26.10
C GLY A 107 -23.24 2.61 -26.92
N GLU A 108 -22.16 3.10 -27.56
CA GLU A 108 -21.25 2.25 -28.33
C GLU A 108 -20.23 1.55 -27.44
N ILE A 109 -19.88 0.32 -27.79
CA ILE A 109 -18.80 -0.43 -27.13
C ILE A 109 -17.48 0.13 -27.66
N VAL A 110 -16.74 0.83 -26.78
CA VAL A 110 -15.47 1.49 -27.12
C VAL A 110 -14.25 0.64 -26.84
N ASP A 111 -14.36 -0.32 -25.90
CA ASP A 111 -13.32 -1.31 -25.61
C ASP A 111 -13.93 -2.66 -25.28
N ARG A 112 -13.16 -3.70 -25.56
CA ARG A 112 -13.62 -5.09 -25.43
C ARG A 112 -12.46 -5.98 -25.01
N MET A 113 -12.69 -6.78 -24.00
CA MET A 113 -11.75 -7.76 -23.48
C MET A 113 -12.48 -9.11 -23.36
N VAL A 114 -11.94 -10.15 -23.96
CA VAL A 114 -12.51 -11.50 -23.92
C VAL A 114 -11.43 -12.45 -23.44
N LEU A 115 -11.67 -13.12 -22.30
CA LEU A 115 -10.75 -14.14 -21.79
C LEU A 115 -10.89 -15.42 -22.61
N PRO A 116 -9.80 -16.01 -23.11
CA PRO A 116 -9.78 -17.36 -23.66
C PRO A 116 -10.07 -18.35 -22.52
N LEU A 117 -11.17 -19.04 -22.60
CA LEU A 117 -11.50 -20.15 -21.71
C LEU A 117 -10.93 -21.45 -22.29
N GLY A 118 -10.60 -22.46 -21.46
CA GLY A 118 -9.89 -23.67 -21.86
C GLY A 118 -10.39 -24.37 -23.14
N ASP A 119 -11.70 -24.39 -23.40
CA ASP A 119 -12.31 -24.86 -24.65
C ASP A 119 -12.57 -23.71 -25.66
N TYR A 120 -12.02 -22.53 -25.39
CA TYR A 120 -12.22 -21.30 -26.14
C TYR A 120 -10.86 -20.81 -26.63
N PRO A 121 -10.40 -21.24 -27.80
CA PRO A 121 -9.11 -20.82 -28.33
C PRO A 121 -9.11 -19.30 -28.55
N PRO A 122 -7.95 -18.67 -28.50
CA PRO A 122 -7.77 -17.29 -28.91
C PRO A 122 -8.44 -17.05 -30.28
N ARG A 123 -8.96 -15.86 -30.50
CA ARG A 123 -9.58 -15.48 -31.79
C ARG A 123 -8.56 -15.37 -32.89
N HIS A 124 -7.37 -14.94 -32.52
CA HIS A 124 -6.25 -14.74 -33.43
C HIS A 124 -5.09 -15.66 -33.06
N THR A 125 -4.28 -15.93 -34.04
CA THR A 125 -3.09 -16.74 -33.89
C THR A 125 -1.94 -15.89 -33.32
N GLU A 126 -0.94 -16.56 -32.72
CA GLU A 126 0.30 -15.91 -32.31
C GLU A 126 0.91 -15.06 -33.45
N ARG A 127 0.86 -15.57 -34.68
CA ARG A 127 1.42 -14.88 -35.85
C ARG A 127 0.67 -13.59 -36.17
N GLU A 128 -0.65 -13.60 -36.12
CA GLU A 128 -1.47 -12.39 -36.34
C GLU A 128 -1.21 -11.34 -35.24
N ALA A 129 -1.04 -11.77 -33.99
CA ALA A 129 -0.69 -10.88 -32.89
C ALA A 129 0.72 -10.28 -33.06
N ILE A 130 1.71 -11.09 -33.48
CA ILE A 130 3.06 -10.63 -33.80
C ILE A 130 3.02 -9.63 -34.97
N ASP A 131 2.30 -9.95 -36.04
CA ASP A 131 2.17 -9.06 -37.21
C ASP A 131 1.56 -7.71 -36.79
N ALA A 132 0.50 -7.72 -35.98
CA ALA A 132 -0.11 -6.51 -35.44
C ALA A 132 0.87 -5.70 -34.58
N ALA A 133 1.62 -6.39 -33.69
CA ALA A 133 2.62 -5.73 -32.83
C ALA A 133 3.72 -5.06 -33.65
N VAL A 134 4.32 -5.76 -34.64
CA VAL A 134 5.44 -5.20 -35.43
C VAL A 134 4.99 -4.15 -36.44
N GLU A 135 3.70 -4.07 -36.76
CA GLU A 135 3.14 -3.02 -37.59
C GLU A 135 2.89 -1.72 -36.84
N ASP A 136 2.74 -1.77 -35.52
CA ASP A 136 2.46 -0.59 -34.69
C ASP A 136 3.60 0.44 -34.78
N PRO A 137 3.31 1.73 -35.06
CA PRO A 137 4.32 2.78 -35.19
C PRO A 137 5.15 3.02 -33.93
N ARG A 138 4.60 2.73 -32.73
CA ARG A 138 5.31 2.84 -31.44
C ARG A 138 6.37 1.76 -31.35
N VAL A 139 6.02 0.52 -31.67
CA VAL A 139 6.96 -0.62 -31.68
C VAL A 139 8.08 -0.39 -32.69
N ARG A 140 7.76 0.05 -33.91
CA ARG A 140 8.75 0.37 -34.93
C ARG A 140 9.72 1.46 -34.48
N ARG A 141 9.25 2.45 -33.74
CA ARG A 141 10.10 3.53 -33.22
C ARG A 141 11.05 3.02 -32.15
N GLU A 142 10.54 2.25 -31.18
CA GLU A 142 11.37 1.68 -30.12
C GLU A 142 12.40 0.68 -30.67
N ALA A 143 12.03 -0.10 -31.68
CA ALA A 143 12.90 -1.08 -32.32
C ALA A 143 14.10 -0.45 -33.06
N LEU A 144 14.05 0.85 -33.40
CA LEU A 144 15.19 1.54 -34.05
C LEU A 144 16.46 1.50 -33.19
N ALA A 145 16.32 1.49 -31.88
CA ALA A 145 17.45 1.35 -30.95
C ALA A 145 18.19 0.00 -31.09
N TRP A 146 17.53 -0.99 -31.71
CA TRP A 146 17.99 -2.37 -31.88
C TRP A 146 18.17 -2.76 -33.36
N GLY A 147 18.42 -1.80 -34.25
CA GLY A 147 18.59 -2.03 -35.68
C GLY A 147 17.28 -2.16 -36.49
N GLY A 148 16.14 -2.09 -35.82
CA GLY A 148 14.81 -2.19 -36.41
C GLY A 148 14.12 -3.53 -36.15
N VAL A 149 12.81 -3.58 -36.36
CA VAL A 149 11.97 -4.76 -36.04
C VAL A 149 12.44 -6.05 -36.72
N ARG A 150 13.06 -5.95 -37.92
CA ARG A 150 13.51 -7.11 -38.70
C ARG A 150 14.72 -7.84 -38.08
N GLU A 151 15.49 -7.16 -37.25
CA GLU A 151 16.65 -7.73 -36.56
C GLU A 151 16.22 -8.42 -35.25
N LEU A 152 14.98 -8.21 -34.79
CA LEU A 152 14.45 -8.77 -33.57
C LEU A 152 13.71 -10.08 -33.82
N ARG A 153 13.89 -11.07 -32.93
CA ARG A 153 13.09 -12.29 -32.91
C ARG A 153 11.82 -12.05 -32.09
N ALA A 154 10.68 -12.36 -32.65
CA ALA A 154 9.39 -12.25 -31.95
C ALA A 154 8.90 -13.61 -31.44
N SER A 155 8.21 -13.59 -30.29
CA SER A 155 7.45 -14.71 -29.74
C SER A 155 6.23 -14.15 -29.04
N GLY A 156 5.08 -14.81 -29.20
CA GLY A 156 3.82 -14.42 -28.54
C GLY A 156 3.32 -15.49 -27.59
N SER A 157 2.82 -15.06 -26.46
CA SER A 157 2.06 -15.91 -25.52
C SER A 157 0.77 -15.21 -25.12
N ILE A 158 -0.27 -16.02 -24.87
CA ILE A 158 -1.55 -15.45 -24.43
C ILE A 158 -1.57 -15.36 -22.91
N ASP A 159 -1.88 -14.17 -22.40
CA ASP A 159 -2.09 -13.93 -20.97
C ASP A 159 -3.42 -13.21 -20.78
N GLY A 160 -4.36 -13.90 -20.18
CA GLY A 160 -5.72 -13.40 -20.01
C GLY A 160 -6.42 -13.07 -21.34
N CYS A 161 -6.73 -11.78 -21.54
CA CYS A 161 -7.42 -11.26 -22.73
C CYS A 161 -6.52 -11.00 -23.92
N CYS A 162 -5.21 -11.05 -23.68
CA CYS A 162 -4.29 -10.33 -24.52
C CYS A 162 -3.09 -11.20 -24.88
N TRP A 163 -2.57 -11.00 -26.08
CA TRP A 163 -1.28 -11.53 -26.48
C TRP A 163 -0.18 -10.66 -25.90
N GLU A 164 0.72 -11.26 -25.16
CA GLU A 164 1.99 -10.69 -24.78
C GLU A 164 3.02 -11.06 -25.86
N VAL A 165 3.39 -10.10 -26.70
CA VAL A 165 4.36 -10.27 -27.77
C VAL A 165 5.69 -9.74 -27.31
N ASP A 166 6.67 -10.64 -27.16
CA ASP A 166 8.02 -10.33 -26.76
C ASP A 166 8.96 -10.26 -27.97
N LEU A 167 9.73 -9.17 -28.06
CA LEU A 167 10.77 -8.97 -29.07
C LEU A 167 12.13 -9.09 -28.41
N PHE A 168 12.98 -9.95 -28.94
CA PHE A 168 14.30 -10.30 -28.42
C PHE A 168 15.39 -9.85 -29.39
N ASP A 169 16.45 -9.26 -28.88
CA ASP A 169 17.68 -9.02 -29.64
C ASP A 169 18.57 -10.26 -29.59
N PRO A 170 18.76 -10.98 -30.71
CA PRO A 170 19.57 -12.19 -30.75
C PRO A 170 21.08 -11.92 -30.57
N ASP A 171 21.53 -10.70 -30.85
CA ASP A 171 22.95 -10.31 -30.79
C ASP A 171 23.34 -9.58 -29.51
N ARG A 172 22.44 -9.59 -28.52
CA ARG A 172 22.64 -8.89 -27.25
C ARG A 172 23.85 -9.41 -26.49
N SER A 173 24.87 -8.57 -26.38
CA SER A 173 26.14 -8.87 -25.71
C SER A 173 26.17 -8.50 -24.22
N ASP A 174 25.23 -7.66 -23.77
CA ASP A 174 25.20 -7.03 -22.45
C ASP A 174 24.17 -7.67 -21.48
N GLY A 175 23.61 -8.84 -21.83
CA GLY A 175 22.59 -9.47 -21.01
C GLY A 175 22.16 -10.86 -21.46
N ASP A 176 21.08 -11.33 -20.89
CA ASP A 176 20.44 -12.59 -21.22
C ASP A 176 19.73 -12.45 -22.58
N PRO A 177 20.14 -13.18 -23.63
CA PRO A 177 19.50 -13.14 -24.94
C PRO A 177 18.05 -13.69 -24.92
N GLN A 178 17.63 -14.32 -23.82
CA GLN A 178 16.26 -14.75 -23.60
C GLN A 178 15.39 -13.68 -22.94
N ARG A 179 15.97 -12.55 -22.52
CA ARG A 179 15.20 -11.44 -21.96
C ARG A 179 14.72 -10.53 -23.08
N PRO A 180 13.42 -10.27 -23.23
CA PRO A 180 12.90 -9.40 -24.27
C PRO A 180 13.37 -7.95 -24.07
N VAL A 181 13.61 -7.26 -25.19
CA VAL A 181 13.96 -5.84 -25.24
C VAL A 181 12.75 -4.94 -25.40
N ILE A 182 11.69 -5.47 -26.02
CA ILE A 182 10.39 -4.83 -26.15
C ILE A 182 9.33 -5.87 -25.85
N ARG A 183 8.32 -5.48 -25.09
CA ARG A 183 7.10 -6.24 -24.83
C ARG A 183 5.90 -5.45 -25.33
N VAL A 184 4.98 -6.11 -26.01
CA VAL A 184 3.81 -5.50 -26.62
C VAL A 184 2.57 -6.26 -26.19
N ASP A 185 1.62 -5.55 -25.60
CA ASP A 185 0.32 -6.12 -25.25
C ASP A 185 -0.66 -5.89 -26.42
N VAL A 186 -1.19 -6.98 -26.99
CA VAL A 186 -2.10 -6.97 -28.13
C VAL A 186 -3.42 -7.60 -27.73
N ASN A 187 -4.51 -6.86 -27.84
CA ASN A 187 -5.86 -7.36 -27.50
C ASN A 187 -6.27 -8.45 -28.48
N ASP A 188 -6.59 -9.67 -27.98
CA ASP A 188 -6.97 -10.81 -28.82
C ASP A 188 -8.29 -10.59 -29.58
N ALA A 189 -9.20 -9.76 -29.07
CA ALA A 189 -10.48 -9.54 -29.74
C ALA A 189 -10.40 -8.59 -30.95
N SER A 190 -9.47 -7.62 -30.93
CA SER A 190 -9.40 -6.52 -31.90
C SER A 190 -8.06 -6.40 -32.63
N LEU A 191 -7.02 -7.13 -32.20
CA LEU A 191 -5.61 -6.95 -32.61
C LEU A 191 -5.07 -5.54 -32.35
N ALA A 192 -5.75 -4.74 -31.52
CA ALA A 192 -5.25 -3.43 -31.13
C ALA A 192 -4.08 -3.57 -30.17
N VAL A 193 -2.98 -2.82 -30.42
CA VAL A 193 -1.85 -2.72 -29.50
C VAL A 193 -2.23 -1.81 -28.35
N THR A 194 -2.39 -2.39 -27.16
CA THR A 194 -2.81 -1.70 -25.93
C THR A 194 -1.64 -1.15 -25.13
N GLY A 195 -0.46 -1.82 -25.19
CA GLY A 195 0.74 -1.41 -24.49
C GLY A 195 2.01 -1.68 -25.29
N VAL A 196 3.03 -0.83 -25.13
CA VAL A 196 4.39 -1.04 -25.66
C VAL A 196 5.37 -0.69 -24.56
N TRP A 197 6.14 -1.67 -24.12
CA TRP A 197 6.98 -1.60 -22.94
C TRP A 197 8.45 -1.85 -23.29
N THR A 198 9.36 -1.04 -22.74
CA THR A 198 10.81 -1.14 -22.98
C THR A 198 11.58 -1.03 -21.66
N GLY A 199 12.84 -1.39 -21.66
CA GLY A 199 13.70 -1.30 -20.49
C GLY A 199 13.16 -2.08 -19.29
N TYR A 200 13.10 -1.45 -18.12
CA TYR A 200 12.58 -2.09 -16.91
C TYR A 200 11.07 -2.32 -16.92
N GLN A 201 10.30 -1.63 -17.75
CA GLN A 201 8.85 -1.87 -17.89
C GLN A 201 8.53 -3.25 -18.50
N VAL A 202 9.50 -3.84 -19.23
CA VAL A 202 9.37 -5.21 -19.74
C VAL A 202 9.32 -6.21 -18.60
N SER A 203 10.23 -6.08 -17.62
CA SER A 203 10.37 -7.03 -16.50
C SER A 203 9.53 -6.66 -15.27
N TRP A 204 9.06 -5.41 -15.20
CA TRP A 204 8.36 -4.87 -14.05
C TRP A 204 7.05 -4.21 -14.47
N SER A 205 5.96 -4.96 -14.42
CA SER A 205 4.60 -4.44 -14.72
C SER A 205 4.25 -3.24 -13.85
N MET A 206 4.69 -3.21 -12.59
CA MET A 206 4.53 -2.06 -11.70
C MET A 206 5.09 -0.74 -12.27
N ALA A 207 6.07 -0.81 -13.18
CA ALA A 207 6.68 0.37 -13.79
C ALA A 207 5.88 0.94 -14.97
N ARG A 208 4.78 0.28 -15.37
CA ARG A 208 3.98 0.66 -16.55
C ARG A 208 3.06 1.86 -16.33
N GLY A 209 2.88 2.28 -15.06
CA GLY A 209 2.15 3.51 -14.74
C GLY A 209 0.64 3.33 -14.62
N GLU A 210 0.19 2.16 -14.25
CA GLU A 210 -1.23 1.89 -13.97
C GLU A 210 -1.61 2.45 -12.60
N ARG A 211 -2.27 3.61 -12.60
CA ARG A 211 -2.62 4.34 -11.37
C ARG A 211 -3.52 3.53 -10.45
N GLU A 212 -4.51 2.84 -10.99
CA GLU A 212 -5.50 2.09 -10.23
C GLU A 212 -5.03 0.70 -9.80
N ALA A 213 -3.91 0.22 -10.31
CA ALA A 213 -3.33 -1.08 -9.94
C ALA A 213 -3.09 -1.19 -8.41
N PHE A 214 -2.81 -0.07 -7.75
CA PHE A 214 -2.63 -0.01 -6.30
C PHE A 214 -3.78 0.75 -5.64
N GLY A 215 -4.62 0.05 -4.88
CA GLY A 215 -5.70 0.66 -4.10
C GLY A 215 -6.90 1.17 -4.90
N GLY A 216 -6.97 0.88 -6.20
CA GLY A 216 -8.15 1.17 -7.02
C GLY A 216 -8.59 2.64 -6.97
N ASP A 217 -9.88 2.88 -6.71
CA ASP A 217 -10.51 4.20 -6.71
C ASP A 217 -9.87 5.24 -5.76
N VAL A 218 -9.13 4.79 -4.73
CA VAL A 218 -8.39 5.70 -3.83
C VAL A 218 -7.36 6.54 -4.60
N ASN A 219 -6.83 6.01 -5.70
CA ASN A 219 -5.85 6.69 -6.54
C ASN A 219 -6.45 7.57 -7.62
N THR A 220 -7.77 7.67 -7.72
CA THR A 220 -8.38 8.69 -8.60
C THR A 220 -7.92 10.07 -8.14
N PRO A 221 -7.61 10.99 -9.07
CA PRO A 221 -7.01 12.28 -8.72
C PRO A 221 -7.81 13.08 -7.69
N ALA A 222 -9.14 13.05 -7.76
CA ALA A 222 -10.01 13.79 -6.85
C ALA A 222 -9.91 13.27 -5.41
N ILE A 223 -9.96 11.96 -5.20
CA ILE A 223 -9.86 11.33 -3.89
C ILE A 223 -8.45 11.51 -3.34
N TRP A 224 -7.43 11.26 -4.16
CA TRP A 224 -6.03 11.39 -3.77
C TRP A 224 -5.67 12.81 -3.30
N ILE A 225 -6.04 13.84 -4.09
CA ILE A 225 -5.82 15.23 -3.72
C ILE A 225 -6.63 15.59 -2.47
N GLY A 226 -7.87 15.12 -2.34
CA GLY A 226 -8.68 15.30 -1.14
C GLY A 226 -8.01 14.76 0.12
N LEU A 227 -7.45 13.55 0.07
CA LEU A 227 -6.70 12.94 1.17
C LEU A 227 -5.43 13.74 1.51
N LEU A 228 -4.66 14.18 0.50
CA LEU A 228 -3.47 15.02 0.70
C LEU A 228 -3.81 16.34 1.38
N VAL A 229 -4.88 17.00 0.97
CA VAL A 229 -5.35 18.24 1.59
C VAL A 229 -5.78 18.00 3.03
N LEU A 230 -6.60 16.97 3.29
CA LEU A 230 -7.04 16.62 4.64
C LEU A 230 -5.86 16.29 5.56
N PHE A 231 -4.95 15.46 5.09
CA PHE A 231 -3.73 15.11 5.83
C PHE A 231 -2.90 16.36 6.15
N THR A 232 -2.64 17.21 5.16
CA THR A 232 -1.91 18.46 5.34
C THR A 232 -2.58 19.37 6.37
N MET A 233 -3.92 19.47 6.34
CA MET A 233 -4.68 20.26 7.33
C MET A 233 -4.49 19.75 8.76
N VAL A 234 -4.40 18.44 8.95
CA VAL A 234 -4.21 17.80 10.26
C VAL A 234 -2.78 17.90 10.74
N VAL A 235 -1.80 17.61 9.85
CA VAL A 235 -0.40 17.48 10.26
C VAL A 235 0.37 18.81 10.31
N VAL A 236 -0.04 19.85 9.60
CA VAL A 236 0.63 21.16 9.62
C VAL A 236 0.22 22.00 10.85
N ASP A 237 1.19 22.53 11.58
CA ASP A 237 0.94 23.52 12.65
C ASP A 237 0.73 24.92 12.06
N TRP A 238 -0.54 25.25 11.80
CA TRP A 238 -0.96 26.54 11.24
C TRP A 238 -0.69 27.75 12.14
N THR A 239 -0.30 27.50 13.39
CA THR A 239 0.06 28.58 14.34
C THR A 239 1.54 28.94 14.26
N ARG A 240 2.37 28.01 13.73
CA ARG A 240 3.84 28.15 13.65
C ARG A 240 4.35 27.68 12.28
N LEU A 241 3.90 28.34 11.20
CA LEU A 241 4.17 27.93 9.82
C LEU A 241 5.68 27.71 9.52
N ARG A 242 6.56 28.50 10.15
CA ARG A 242 8.02 28.40 9.99
C ARG A 242 8.68 27.46 11.01
N SER A 243 8.02 26.36 11.39
CA SER A 243 8.59 25.37 12.30
C SER A 243 9.23 24.21 11.56
N TRP A 244 10.28 23.64 12.10
CA TRP A 244 10.87 22.40 11.57
C TRP A 244 9.89 21.23 11.59
N ALA A 245 8.97 21.19 12.54
CA ALA A 245 7.89 20.20 12.58
C ALA A 245 6.99 20.26 11.34
N ASN A 246 6.77 21.45 10.77
CA ASN A 246 6.02 21.56 9.52
C ASN A 246 6.83 21.07 8.31
N VAL A 247 8.14 21.23 8.32
CA VAL A 247 9.00 20.64 7.27
C VAL A 247 8.96 19.12 7.36
N ASP A 248 9.00 18.56 8.59
CA ASP A 248 8.85 17.12 8.82
C ASP A 248 7.47 16.61 8.33
N ALA A 249 6.41 17.37 8.58
CA ALA A 249 5.05 17.05 8.09
C ALA A 249 4.95 17.12 6.56
N LEU A 250 5.54 18.18 5.96
CA LEU A 250 5.56 18.35 4.50
C LEU A 250 6.42 17.31 3.79
N ALA A 251 7.44 16.76 4.44
CA ALA A 251 8.20 15.62 3.90
C ALA A 251 7.30 14.40 3.67
N LEU A 252 6.34 14.12 4.56
CA LEU A 252 5.36 13.04 4.34
C LEU A 252 4.41 13.34 3.17
N VAL A 253 4.07 14.61 2.93
CA VAL A 253 3.23 15.03 1.80
C VAL A 253 4.03 15.01 0.49
N ALA A 254 5.33 15.32 0.53
CA ALA A 254 6.19 15.44 -0.65
C ALA A 254 6.34 14.12 -1.43
N PHE A 255 6.16 12.96 -0.78
CA PHE A 255 6.10 11.68 -1.49
C PHE A 255 5.02 11.63 -2.57
N ALA A 256 3.99 12.48 -2.48
CA ALA A 256 2.93 12.54 -3.48
C ALA A 256 3.44 13.00 -4.86
N VAL A 257 4.51 13.81 -4.91
CA VAL A 257 5.13 14.23 -6.18
C VAL A 257 5.82 13.05 -6.84
N SER A 258 6.52 12.24 -6.03
CA SER A 258 7.12 10.98 -6.48
C SER A 258 6.07 9.96 -6.95
N TRP A 259 4.99 9.82 -6.17
CA TRP A 259 3.85 8.96 -6.53
C TRP A 259 3.22 9.33 -7.86
N GLU A 260 3.05 10.62 -8.14
CA GLU A 260 2.49 11.09 -9.40
C GLU A 260 3.38 10.74 -10.59
N ALA A 261 4.71 10.80 -10.44
CA ALA A 261 5.65 10.34 -11.45
C ALA A 261 5.55 8.81 -11.65
N PHE A 262 5.49 8.04 -10.55
CA PHE A 262 5.31 6.60 -10.58
C PHE A 262 4.02 6.19 -11.28
N ALA A 263 2.90 6.81 -10.92
CA ALA A 263 1.58 6.53 -11.48
C ALA A 263 1.45 6.88 -12.99
N ARG A 264 2.46 7.53 -13.56
CA ARG A 264 2.61 7.80 -14.99
C ARG A 264 3.69 6.95 -15.66
N GLY A 265 4.28 5.99 -14.96
CA GLY A 265 5.35 5.14 -15.48
C GLY A 265 6.73 5.80 -15.54
N HIS A 266 6.90 6.99 -14.97
CA HIS A 266 8.17 7.73 -14.95
C HIS A 266 9.03 7.34 -13.73
N ILE A 267 9.57 6.14 -13.74
CA ILE A 267 10.34 5.60 -12.61
C ILE A 267 11.64 6.38 -12.39
N GLU A 268 12.29 6.83 -13.48
CA GLU A 268 13.49 7.66 -13.48
C GLU A 268 13.32 8.99 -12.73
N TRP A 269 12.09 9.50 -12.63
CA TRP A 269 11.73 10.67 -11.80
C TRP A 269 11.20 10.28 -10.44
N SER A 270 10.41 9.21 -10.38
CA SER A 270 9.77 8.75 -9.14
C SER A 270 10.81 8.41 -8.06
N VAL A 271 11.84 7.63 -8.39
CA VAL A 271 12.85 7.19 -7.41
C VAL A 271 13.63 8.37 -6.80
N PRO A 272 14.24 9.29 -7.58
CA PRO A 272 14.92 10.46 -7.00
C PRO A 272 14.01 11.36 -6.17
N LEU A 273 12.76 11.55 -6.60
CA LEU A 273 11.79 12.36 -5.87
C LEU A 273 11.38 11.75 -4.53
N ALA A 274 11.38 10.41 -4.40
CA ALA A 274 11.14 9.73 -3.14
C ALA A 274 12.33 9.83 -2.17
N LEU A 275 13.56 9.89 -2.70
CA LEU A 275 14.77 9.96 -1.87
C LEU A 275 14.82 11.22 -1.02
N ALA A 276 14.47 12.39 -1.56
CA ALA A 276 14.60 13.66 -0.87
C ALA A 276 13.82 13.70 0.47
N PRO A 277 12.51 13.38 0.51
CA PRO A 277 11.77 13.34 1.77
C PRO A 277 12.24 12.21 2.70
N LEU A 278 12.67 11.07 2.16
CA LEU A 278 13.14 9.94 2.98
C LEU A 278 14.47 10.27 3.67
N VAL A 279 15.42 10.87 2.94
CA VAL A 279 16.71 11.36 3.49
C VAL A 279 16.47 12.46 4.50
N TRP A 280 15.54 13.40 4.23
CA TRP A 280 15.15 14.41 5.20
C TRP A 280 14.65 13.79 6.51
N LEU A 281 13.70 12.86 6.41
CA LEU A 281 13.14 12.19 7.59
C LEU A 281 14.21 11.41 8.35
N LEU A 282 15.11 10.69 7.67
CA LEU A 282 16.24 10.02 8.30
C LEU A 282 17.12 11.00 9.07
N ALA A 283 17.57 12.06 8.42
CA ALA A 283 18.46 13.06 9.04
C ALA A 283 17.79 13.76 10.23
N ARG A 284 16.53 14.16 10.05
CA ARG A 284 15.77 14.88 11.05
C ARG A 284 15.42 14.03 12.26
N MET A 285 14.94 12.81 12.04
CA MET A 285 14.60 11.87 13.12
C MET A 285 15.85 11.40 13.86
N SER A 286 16.96 11.17 13.16
CA SER A 286 18.28 10.89 13.78
C SER A 286 18.77 12.06 14.65
N TRP A 287 18.59 13.29 14.19
CA TRP A 287 18.95 14.48 14.98
C TRP A 287 18.09 14.60 16.25
N LEU A 288 16.77 14.38 16.14
CA LEU A 288 15.84 14.38 17.27
C LEU A 288 16.13 13.23 18.25
N PHE A 289 16.45 12.04 17.75
CA PHE A 289 16.91 10.93 18.56
C PHE A 289 18.20 11.30 19.34
N ALA A 290 19.11 12.01 18.67
CA ALA A 290 20.39 12.41 19.28
C ALA A 290 20.25 13.53 20.31
N ARG A 291 19.43 14.54 20.05
CA ARG A 291 19.36 15.79 20.83
C ARG A 291 18.16 15.85 21.77
N GLY A 292 17.18 15.01 21.60
CA GLY A 292 15.88 15.06 22.27
C GLY A 292 14.81 15.73 21.42
N VAL A 293 13.57 15.30 21.59
CA VAL A 293 12.40 15.88 20.93
C VAL A 293 11.92 17.09 21.74
N PRO A 294 11.81 18.28 21.14
CA PRO A 294 11.24 19.44 21.83
C PRO A 294 9.77 19.18 22.18
N VAL A 295 9.46 19.23 23.46
CA VAL A 295 8.08 19.11 23.94
C VAL A 295 7.43 20.49 23.98
N GLY A 296 6.16 20.58 23.56
CA GLY A 296 5.42 21.83 23.61
C GLY A 296 5.42 22.42 25.03
N ARG A 297 6.00 23.63 25.19
CA ARG A 297 6.00 24.32 26.49
C ARG A 297 4.58 24.78 26.84
N PRO A 298 4.20 24.77 28.15
CA PRO A 298 3.01 25.44 28.57
C PRO A 298 3.06 26.90 28.08
N ALA A 299 2.02 27.39 27.45
CA ALA A 299 1.94 28.81 27.13
C ALA A 299 2.08 29.57 28.44
N ALA A 300 2.97 30.60 28.48
CA ALA A 300 2.98 31.51 29.57
C ALA A 300 1.57 32.03 29.84
N PRO A 301 1.14 32.20 31.10
CA PRO A 301 -0.18 32.74 31.41
C PRO A 301 -0.37 34.01 30.58
N PRO A 302 -1.55 34.22 29.99
CA PRO A 302 -1.77 35.38 29.16
C PRO A 302 -1.48 36.63 29.99
N ARG A 303 -0.37 37.31 29.70
CA ARG A 303 -0.19 38.69 30.15
C ARG A 303 -1.38 39.43 29.55
N THR A 304 -2.23 39.95 30.41
CA THR A 304 -3.38 40.77 30.11
C THR A 304 -3.00 41.94 29.18
N ARG A 305 -3.04 41.68 27.88
CA ARG A 305 -3.20 42.73 26.86
C ARG A 305 -4.45 42.37 26.09
N LEU A 306 -5.45 43.22 26.27
CA LEU A 306 -6.64 43.29 25.39
C LEU A 306 -6.16 43.28 23.95
N GLY A 307 -6.43 42.23 23.22
CA GLY A 307 -6.16 42.23 21.79
C GLY A 307 -6.11 40.87 21.14
N ARG A 308 -7.18 40.60 20.39
CA ARG A 308 -7.29 39.72 19.24
C ARG A 308 -7.22 38.20 19.48
N GLY A 309 -8.42 37.64 19.63
CA GLY A 309 -8.75 36.37 19.02
C GLY A 309 -7.91 35.16 19.44
N SER A 310 -7.99 34.75 20.71
CA SER A 310 -7.54 33.40 21.08
C SER A 310 -8.35 32.38 20.27
N ARG A 311 -7.70 31.73 19.31
CA ARG A 311 -8.32 30.63 18.56
C ARG A 311 -8.69 29.54 19.56
N ARG A 312 -10.00 29.37 19.78
CA ARG A 312 -10.48 28.25 20.59
C ARG A 312 -10.03 26.95 19.91
N PRO A 313 -9.44 26.03 20.65
CA PRO A 313 -9.05 24.73 20.09
C PRO A 313 -10.29 24.01 19.56
N VAL A 314 -10.15 23.23 18.49
CA VAL A 314 -11.23 22.37 17.96
C VAL A 314 -11.73 21.47 19.09
N PRO A 315 -13.02 21.40 19.35
CA PRO A 315 -13.58 20.55 20.40
C PRO A 315 -13.21 19.08 20.19
N LEU A 316 -12.89 18.35 21.26
CA LEU A 316 -12.54 16.94 21.21
C LEU A 316 -13.61 16.10 20.49
N MET A 317 -14.88 16.39 20.76
CA MET A 317 -16.00 15.69 20.13
C MET A 317 -15.96 15.79 18.59
N LEU A 318 -15.62 16.95 18.04
CA LEU A 318 -15.49 17.11 16.59
C LEU A 318 -14.32 16.32 16.00
N LEU A 319 -13.21 16.20 16.75
CA LEU A 319 -12.08 15.35 16.32
C LEU A 319 -12.47 13.87 16.32
N VAL A 320 -13.22 13.43 17.34
CA VAL A 320 -13.70 12.03 17.42
C VAL A 320 -14.70 11.74 16.30
N VAL A 321 -15.65 12.63 16.07
CA VAL A 321 -16.61 12.50 14.95
C VAL A 321 -15.88 12.45 13.61
N ALA A 322 -14.86 13.30 13.40
CA ALA A 322 -14.05 13.28 12.20
C ALA A 322 -13.29 11.94 12.04
N CYS A 323 -12.72 11.39 13.11
CA CYS A 323 -12.08 10.08 13.08
C CYS A 323 -13.06 8.98 12.65
N VAL A 324 -14.26 8.94 13.23
CA VAL A 324 -15.27 7.93 12.89
C VAL A 324 -15.75 8.09 11.44
N ALA A 325 -16.03 9.32 11.01
CA ALA A 325 -16.47 9.60 9.65
C ALA A 325 -15.42 9.21 8.61
N ILE A 326 -14.15 9.59 8.82
CA ILE A 326 -13.07 9.28 7.88
C ILE A 326 -12.77 7.78 7.88
N ALA A 327 -12.80 7.10 9.03
CA ALA A 327 -12.67 5.65 9.08
C ALA A 327 -13.77 4.97 8.26
N GLY A 328 -15.04 5.41 8.42
CA GLY A 328 -16.16 4.89 7.64
C GLY A 328 -15.98 5.09 6.13
N VAL A 329 -15.58 6.30 5.71
CA VAL A 329 -15.29 6.60 4.29
C VAL A 329 -14.17 5.72 3.74
N ARG A 330 -13.07 5.54 4.47
CA ARG A 330 -11.95 4.69 4.05
C ARG A 330 -12.37 3.23 3.88
N ILE A 331 -13.13 2.70 4.85
CA ILE A 331 -13.64 1.33 4.76
C ILE A 331 -14.56 1.19 3.56
N GLY A 332 -15.48 2.15 3.35
CA GLY A 332 -16.36 2.15 2.17
C GLY A 332 -15.58 2.14 0.87
N LEU A 333 -14.59 3.02 0.71
CA LEU A 333 -13.71 3.06 -0.47
C LEU A 333 -12.92 1.75 -0.68
N THR A 334 -12.51 1.10 0.41
CA THR A 334 -11.79 -0.18 0.33
C THR A 334 -12.70 -1.32 -0.11
N LEU A 335 -13.92 -1.39 0.43
CA LEU A 335 -14.85 -2.48 0.13
C LEU A 335 -15.48 -2.37 -1.25
N ASP A 336 -15.72 -1.14 -1.73
CA ASP A 336 -16.40 -0.88 -3.00
C ASP A 336 -15.43 -0.73 -4.17
N GLY A 337 -14.35 0.05 -3.99
CA GLY A 337 -13.41 0.43 -5.05
C GLY A 337 -11.95 0.07 -4.77
N GLY A 338 -11.64 -0.68 -3.71
CA GLY A 338 -10.28 -1.15 -3.44
C GLY A 338 -9.83 -2.25 -4.42
N ASN A 339 -8.52 -2.31 -4.65
CA ASN A 339 -7.91 -3.37 -5.47
C ASN A 339 -6.90 -4.14 -4.61
N VAL A 340 -7.24 -5.38 -4.24
CA VAL A 340 -6.36 -6.26 -3.47
C VAL A 340 -5.21 -6.71 -4.37
N ILE A 341 -3.98 -6.35 -3.98
CA ILE A 341 -2.77 -6.71 -4.72
C ILE A 341 -2.23 -8.09 -4.27
N ASP A 342 -1.18 -8.54 -4.95
CA ASP A 342 -0.46 -9.81 -4.70
C ASP A 342 -0.15 -10.06 -3.22
N VAL A 343 0.21 -9.02 -2.46
CA VAL A 343 0.53 -9.10 -1.03
C VAL A 343 -0.66 -9.57 -0.19
N GLY A 344 -1.86 -9.04 -0.46
CA GLY A 344 -3.09 -9.43 0.23
C GLY A 344 -3.55 -10.83 -0.17
N TYR A 345 -3.46 -11.13 -1.46
CA TYR A 345 -3.78 -12.45 -2.01
C TYR A 345 -2.84 -13.53 -1.43
N ALA A 346 -1.52 -13.29 -1.43
CA ALA A 346 -0.54 -14.19 -0.81
C ALA A 346 -0.82 -14.42 0.69
N GLY A 347 -1.29 -13.38 1.39
CA GLY A 347 -1.70 -13.50 2.78
C GLY A 347 -2.84 -14.51 2.98
N VAL A 348 -3.86 -14.45 2.13
CA VAL A 348 -5.02 -15.37 2.18
C VAL A 348 -4.63 -16.77 1.70
N ALA A 349 -3.89 -16.90 0.58
CA ALA A 349 -3.40 -18.19 0.08
C ALA A 349 -2.54 -18.91 1.12
N GLY A 350 -1.60 -18.19 1.75
CA GLY A 350 -0.80 -18.76 2.84
C GLY A 350 -1.63 -19.12 4.09
N ALA A 351 -2.67 -18.34 4.41
CA ALA A 351 -3.57 -18.68 5.51
C ALA A 351 -4.42 -19.94 5.23
N ARG A 352 -4.79 -20.20 3.97
CA ARG A 352 -5.44 -21.45 3.56
C ARG A 352 -4.53 -22.65 3.82
N LEU A 353 -3.26 -22.58 3.37
CA LEU A 353 -2.26 -23.62 3.63
C LEU A 353 -2.07 -23.85 5.14
N GLU A 354 -1.98 -22.78 5.93
CA GLU A 354 -1.89 -22.90 7.40
C GLU A 354 -3.11 -23.58 8.04
N LEU A 355 -4.33 -23.36 7.49
CA LEU A 355 -5.55 -24.03 7.94
C LEU A 355 -5.60 -25.51 7.55
N GLU A 356 -4.98 -25.89 6.43
CA GLU A 356 -4.83 -27.27 5.95
C GLU A 356 -3.74 -28.03 6.72
N GLY A 357 -2.86 -27.31 7.40
CA GLY A 357 -1.76 -27.88 8.16
C GLY A 357 -0.40 -27.77 7.47
N ASP A 358 -0.39 -27.18 6.27
CA ASP A 358 0.80 -27.04 5.44
C ASP A 358 1.47 -25.68 5.64
N GLY A 359 2.80 -25.62 5.45
CA GLY A 359 3.54 -24.36 5.46
C GLY A 359 3.47 -23.66 4.11
N PRO A 360 3.40 -22.32 4.07
CA PRO A 360 3.34 -21.60 2.80
C PRO A 360 4.61 -21.70 1.94
N TRP A 361 5.76 -21.92 2.59
CA TRP A 361 7.07 -21.86 1.94
C TRP A 361 7.32 -23.06 1.01
N GLY A 362 7.34 -22.77 -0.31
CA GLY A 362 7.47 -23.77 -1.36
C GLY A 362 6.15 -24.40 -1.81
N ASN A 363 5.03 -24.12 -1.12
CA ASN A 363 3.71 -24.74 -1.38
C ASN A 363 2.67 -23.75 -1.94
N MET A 364 3.06 -22.49 -2.22
CA MET A 364 2.14 -21.51 -2.79
C MET A 364 1.58 -21.95 -4.14
N PRO A 365 0.31 -21.62 -4.45
CA PRO A 365 -0.28 -21.83 -5.76
C PRO A 365 0.53 -21.20 -6.90
N ALA A 366 0.43 -21.76 -8.10
CA ALA A 366 1.24 -21.36 -9.25
C ALA A 366 1.05 -19.90 -9.67
N ASP A 367 -0.16 -19.37 -9.53
CA ASP A 367 -0.55 -17.98 -9.81
C ASP A 367 0.06 -16.97 -8.82
N ILE A 368 0.47 -17.43 -7.63
CA ILE A 368 1.17 -16.63 -6.61
C ILE A 368 2.41 -17.35 -6.07
N ALA A 369 3.13 -18.05 -6.90
CA ALA A 369 4.30 -18.89 -6.53
C ALA A 369 5.39 -18.16 -5.74
N ARG A 370 5.44 -16.82 -5.79
CA ARG A 370 6.33 -15.96 -5.02
C ARG A 370 5.67 -15.32 -3.80
N GLY A 371 4.46 -15.75 -3.44
CA GLY A 371 3.73 -15.29 -2.27
C GLY A 371 4.34 -15.73 -0.94
N ASP A 372 5.31 -16.65 -0.94
CA ASP A 372 5.98 -17.24 0.21
C ASP A 372 7.17 -16.41 0.76
N THR A 373 7.19 -15.10 0.46
CA THR A 373 8.29 -14.20 0.84
C THR A 373 8.17 -13.56 2.22
N TYR A 374 7.14 -13.91 3.00
CA TYR A 374 6.85 -13.34 4.31
C TYR A 374 7.11 -14.32 5.45
N GLY A 375 7.19 -13.78 6.67
CA GLY A 375 7.32 -14.59 7.88
C GLY A 375 5.98 -15.17 8.35
N PRO A 376 6.00 -16.13 9.30
CA PRO A 376 4.80 -16.85 9.75
C PRO A 376 3.73 -15.94 10.37
N ALA A 377 4.11 -14.86 11.05
CA ALA A 377 3.14 -13.94 11.65
C ALA A 377 2.29 -13.23 10.57
N ASN A 378 2.78 -13.11 9.34
CA ASN A 378 2.00 -12.60 8.23
C ASN A 378 0.79 -13.50 7.96
N TYR A 379 1.03 -14.75 7.61
CA TYR A 379 -0.04 -15.68 7.22
C TYR A 379 -1.00 -15.95 8.38
N LEU A 380 -0.48 -16.13 9.60
CA LEU A 380 -1.30 -16.32 10.79
C LEU A 380 -2.23 -15.14 11.09
N ALA A 381 -1.86 -13.91 10.71
CA ALA A 381 -2.72 -12.74 10.86
C ALA A 381 -3.95 -12.78 9.93
N TYR A 382 -3.87 -13.47 8.79
CA TYR A 382 -5.00 -13.65 7.86
C TYR A 382 -5.92 -14.81 8.24
N VAL A 383 -5.44 -15.81 9.00
CA VAL A 383 -6.21 -17.01 9.38
C VAL A 383 -7.62 -16.71 9.92
N PRO A 384 -7.82 -15.74 10.85
CA PRO A 384 -9.16 -15.49 11.39
C PRO A 384 -10.15 -15.01 10.32
N ALA A 385 -9.71 -14.12 9.44
CA ALA A 385 -10.57 -13.58 8.38
C ALA A 385 -10.80 -14.63 7.27
N THR A 386 -9.78 -15.36 6.87
CA THR A 386 -9.87 -16.47 5.91
C THR A 386 -10.87 -17.52 6.39
N ARG A 387 -10.76 -17.95 7.66
CA ARG A 387 -11.68 -18.95 8.21
C ARG A 387 -13.15 -18.51 8.24
N LEU A 388 -13.42 -17.20 8.31
CA LEU A 388 -14.78 -16.66 8.47
C LEU A 388 -15.39 -16.16 7.18
N LEU A 389 -14.58 -15.72 6.23
CA LEU A 389 -15.01 -14.94 5.07
C LEU A 389 -14.52 -15.50 3.74
N ASP A 390 -13.61 -16.48 3.78
CA ASP A 390 -13.09 -17.07 2.57
C ASP A 390 -14.10 -18.10 2.05
N ASP A 391 -14.59 -17.83 0.86
CA ASP A 391 -15.39 -18.82 0.13
C ASP A 391 -14.40 -19.53 -0.81
N ALA A 392 -14.30 -20.86 -0.69
CA ALA A 392 -13.35 -21.67 -1.47
C ALA A 392 -13.48 -21.47 -3.00
N ASP A 393 -14.56 -20.81 -3.41
CA ASP A 393 -14.86 -20.47 -4.79
C ASP A 393 -14.33 -19.09 -5.25
N THR A 394 -13.62 -18.33 -4.36
CA THR A 394 -13.06 -17.01 -4.69
C THR A 394 -11.58 -17.12 -5.04
N ASP A 395 -11.23 -17.79 -6.13
CA ASP A 395 -9.84 -17.99 -6.57
C ASP A 395 -9.29 -16.85 -7.44
N ALA A 396 -9.88 -15.67 -7.42
CA ALA A 396 -9.47 -14.61 -8.33
C ALA A 396 -8.57 -13.56 -7.64
N PHE A 397 -7.36 -13.43 -8.14
CA PHE A 397 -6.52 -12.26 -8.00
C PHE A 397 -7.27 -10.99 -8.46
N GLY A 398 -7.24 -9.94 -7.66
CA GLY A 398 -7.55 -8.59 -8.16
C GLY A 398 -8.80 -7.89 -7.63
N SER A 399 -9.90 -8.51 -7.35
CA SER A 399 -11.05 -7.76 -6.85
C SER A 399 -11.85 -8.47 -5.76
N GLY A 400 -11.93 -7.83 -4.61
CA GLY A 400 -12.92 -8.21 -3.60
C GLY A 400 -12.58 -9.50 -2.86
N LEU A 401 -11.33 -9.66 -2.42
CA LEU A 401 -10.94 -10.74 -1.51
C LEU A 401 -11.34 -10.33 -0.07
N PRO A 402 -12.54 -10.73 0.43
CA PRO A 402 -13.07 -10.22 1.70
C PRO A 402 -12.15 -10.48 2.89
N ALA A 403 -11.45 -11.62 2.90
CA ALA A 403 -10.52 -11.98 3.97
C ALA A 403 -9.29 -11.05 4.02
N ALA A 404 -8.75 -10.67 2.85
CA ALA A 404 -7.65 -9.71 2.76
C ALA A 404 -8.09 -8.31 3.20
N GLN A 405 -9.24 -7.85 2.70
CA GLN A 405 -9.81 -6.55 3.08
C GLN A 405 -10.12 -6.47 4.57
N ALA A 406 -10.72 -7.50 5.16
CA ALA A 406 -11.04 -7.55 6.59
C ALA A 406 -9.77 -7.49 7.45
N THR A 407 -8.72 -8.23 7.06
CA THR A 407 -7.42 -8.21 7.76
C THR A 407 -6.78 -6.82 7.69
N ALA A 408 -6.78 -6.19 6.50
CA ALA A 408 -6.25 -4.84 6.32
C ALA A 408 -7.04 -3.80 7.14
N VAL A 409 -8.38 -3.87 7.13
CA VAL A 409 -9.25 -3.00 7.94
C VAL A 409 -8.98 -3.19 9.44
N ALA A 410 -8.86 -4.43 9.92
CA ALA A 410 -8.58 -4.70 11.32
C ALA A 410 -7.22 -4.13 11.76
N ALA A 411 -6.18 -4.30 10.93
CA ALA A 411 -4.85 -3.76 11.19
C ALA A 411 -4.84 -2.22 11.17
N ASP A 412 -5.48 -1.59 10.19
CA ASP A 412 -5.57 -0.13 10.05
C ASP A 412 -6.30 0.52 11.24
N LEU A 413 -7.47 -0.01 11.60
CA LEU A 413 -8.22 0.45 12.77
C LEU A 413 -7.44 0.19 14.06
N GLY A 414 -6.75 -0.95 14.16
CA GLY A 414 -5.85 -1.27 15.26
C GLY A 414 -4.75 -0.21 15.45
N CYS A 415 -4.12 0.24 14.35
CA CYS A 415 -3.14 1.32 14.36
C CYS A 415 -3.76 2.64 14.85
N ALA A 416 -4.92 3.03 14.30
CA ALA A 416 -5.61 4.26 14.68
C ALA A 416 -6.00 4.26 16.17
N LEU A 417 -6.56 3.15 16.68
CA LEU A 417 -6.94 2.98 18.08
C LEU A 417 -5.73 2.99 19.00
N LEU A 418 -4.64 2.34 18.61
CA LEU A 418 -3.42 2.27 19.42
C LEU A 418 -2.72 3.63 19.46
N LEU A 419 -2.71 4.40 18.37
CA LEU A 419 -2.26 5.79 18.35
C LEU A 419 -3.14 6.69 19.22
N ALA A 420 -4.48 6.52 19.17
CA ALA A 420 -5.40 7.22 20.05
C ALA A 420 -5.09 6.91 21.52
N PHE A 421 -4.89 5.65 21.86
CA PHE A 421 -4.55 5.20 23.22
C PHE A 421 -3.21 5.78 23.70
N ILE A 422 -2.13 5.66 22.90
CA ILE A 422 -0.80 6.20 23.22
C ILE A 422 -0.88 7.70 23.43
N GLY A 423 -1.54 8.42 22.52
CA GLY A 423 -1.70 9.87 22.63
C GLY A 423 -2.54 10.29 23.83
N TRP A 424 -3.64 9.58 24.10
CA TRP A 424 -4.46 9.81 25.30
C TRP A 424 -3.67 9.57 26.58
N ARG A 425 -2.96 8.49 26.62
CA ARG A 425 -2.26 8.07 27.84
C ARG A 425 -1.01 8.93 28.14
N TRP A 426 -0.31 9.39 27.11
CA TRP A 426 1.02 10.01 27.25
C TRP A 426 1.08 11.48 26.83
N ILE A 427 0.14 11.98 26.04
CA ILE A 427 0.10 13.38 25.61
C ILE A 427 -1.13 14.06 26.22
N SER A 428 -2.30 13.84 25.64
CA SER A 428 -3.61 14.35 26.07
C SER A 428 -4.72 13.62 25.31
N ARG A 429 -5.98 13.73 25.79
CA ARG A 429 -7.14 13.21 25.06
C ARG A 429 -7.21 13.74 23.62
N ARG A 430 -6.90 15.04 23.48
CA ARG A 430 -6.86 15.70 22.18
C ARG A 430 -5.68 15.20 21.34
N GLY A 431 -4.50 15.02 21.94
CA GLY A 431 -3.31 14.45 21.29
C GLY A 431 -3.59 13.05 20.74
N GLY A 432 -4.34 12.22 21.48
CA GLY A 432 -4.79 10.92 21.00
C GLY A 432 -5.69 11.01 19.77
N ALA A 433 -6.69 11.90 19.79
CA ALA A 433 -7.58 12.11 18.66
C ALA A 433 -6.84 12.66 17.42
N LEU A 434 -5.85 13.55 17.62
CA LEU A 434 -5.02 14.09 16.52
C LEU A 434 -4.10 13.03 15.92
N LEU A 435 -3.55 12.13 16.71
CA LEU A 435 -2.74 11.00 16.22
C LEU A 435 -3.57 10.03 15.38
N ALA A 436 -4.75 9.64 15.89
CA ALA A 436 -5.67 8.80 15.15
C ALA A 436 -6.11 9.48 13.84
N LEU A 437 -6.47 10.77 13.91
CA LEU A 437 -6.89 11.53 12.74
C LEU A 437 -5.73 11.68 11.73
N GLY A 438 -4.50 11.89 12.20
CA GLY A 438 -3.31 11.92 11.35
C GLY A 438 -3.07 10.61 10.60
N TRP A 439 -3.28 9.47 11.26
CA TRP A 439 -3.24 8.15 10.63
C TRP A 439 -4.35 7.98 9.60
N LEU A 440 -5.59 8.25 10.02
CA LEU A 440 -6.78 8.06 9.19
C LEU A 440 -6.85 8.98 7.97
N THR A 441 -6.25 10.17 8.02
CA THR A 441 -6.19 11.09 6.87
C THR A 441 -4.95 10.89 6.01
N CYS A 442 -3.98 10.07 6.44
CA CYS A 442 -2.75 9.84 5.70
C CYS A 442 -3.02 9.08 4.39
N PRO A 443 -2.63 9.63 3.22
CA PRO A 443 -2.87 8.97 1.95
C PRO A 443 -2.13 7.63 1.85
N TRP A 444 -0.93 7.52 2.42
CA TRP A 444 -0.11 6.29 2.39
C TRP A 444 -0.74 5.14 3.17
N THR A 445 -1.37 5.43 4.30
CA THR A 445 -2.10 4.40 5.07
C THR A 445 -3.40 4.01 4.38
N THR A 446 -4.04 4.94 3.66
CA THR A 446 -5.23 4.66 2.85
C THR A 446 -4.87 3.81 1.64
N LEU A 447 -3.73 4.08 1.00
CA LEU A 447 -3.21 3.26 -0.10
C LEU A 447 -2.99 1.80 0.35
N VAL A 448 -2.32 1.58 1.49
CA VAL A 448 -2.10 0.24 2.05
C VAL A 448 -3.42 -0.47 2.35
N LEU A 449 -4.37 0.24 2.96
CA LEU A 449 -5.69 -0.30 3.28
C LEU A 449 -6.44 -0.74 2.02
N ALA A 450 -6.54 0.14 1.02
CA ALA A 450 -7.28 -0.11 -0.21
C ALA A 450 -6.59 -1.13 -1.14
N SER A 451 -5.28 -1.33 -0.99
CA SER A 451 -4.53 -2.39 -1.66
C SER A 451 -4.60 -3.75 -0.95
N GLY A 452 -5.29 -3.84 0.20
CA GLY A 452 -5.31 -5.06 1.01
C GLY A 452 -3.93 -5.51 1.52
N ALA A 453 -2.93 -4.61 1.53
CA ALA A 453 -1.55 -4.94 1.85
C ALA A 453 -1.29 -5.11 3.35
N ASN A 454 -0.30 -5.93 3.68
CA ASN A 454 0.02 -6.33 5.06
C ASN A 454 0.85 -5.30 5.85
N ASP A 455 1.19 -4.15 5.28
CA ASP A 455 2.10 -3.17 5.87
C ASP A 455 1.54 -2.50 7.13
N ALA A 456 0.20 -2.43 7.25
CA ALA A 456 -0.45 -1.98 8.48
C ALA A 456 -0.23 -2.96 9.66
N LEU A 457 -0.06 -4.26 9.42
CA LEU A 457 0.28 -5.25 10.45
C LEU A 457 1.66 -4.97 11.06
N VAL A 458 2.64 -4.58 10.23
CA VAL A 458 3.97 -4.16 10.69
C VAL A 458 3.86 -2.93 11.59
N ALA A 459 3.13 -1.90 11.13
CA ALA A 459 2.91 -0.68 11.91
C ALA A 459 2.22 -0.98 13.24
N LEU A 460 1.22 -1.85 13.25
CA LEU A 460 0.50 -2.29 14.45
C LEU A 460 1.43 -2.96 15.47
N GLY A 461 2.25 -3.91 15.00
CA GLY A 461 3.23 -4.60 15.86
C GLY A 461 4.25 -3.65 16.48
N LEU A 462 4.79 -2.71 15.68
CA LEU A 462 5.73 -1.70 16.16
C LEU A 462 5.07 -0.70 17.12
N LEU A 463 3.83 -0.27 16.86
CA LEU A 463 3.07 0.59 17.78
C LEU A 463 2.75 -0.15 19.09
N ALA A 464 2.42 -1.43 19.03
CA ALA A 464 2.22 -2.26 20.22
C ALA A 464 3.52 -2.36 21.05
N ALA A 465 4.67 -2.56 20.40
CA ALA A 465 5.98 -2.53 21.05
C ALA A 465 6.26 -1.16 21.71
N PHE A 466 5.90 -0.08 21.03
CA PHE A 466 6.02 1.27 21.57
C PHE A 466 5.07 1.51 22.76
N ALA A 467 3.83 1.04 22.71
CA ALA A 467 2.91 1.09 23.84
C ALA A 467 3.43 0.29 25.06
N ALA A 468 4.20 -0.77 24.81
CA ALA A 468 4.80 -1.62 25.80
C ALA A 468 6.20 -1.17 26.28
N LEU A 469 6.62 0.10 26.05
CA LEU A 469 7.98 0.58 26.35
C LEU A 469 8.44 0.30 27.80
N ARG A 470 7.52 0.25 28.77
CA ARG A 470 7.83 -0.07 30.19
C ARG A 470 8.17 -1.54 30.41
N HIS A 471 7.71 -2.42 29.56
CA HIS A 471 7.87 -3.86 29.68
C HIS A 471 8.94 -4.37 28.71
N ALA A 472 10.20 -4.39 29.17
CA ALA A 472 11.36 -4.67 28.33
C ALA A 472 11.21 -5.95 27.50
N TRP A 473 10.80 -7.07 28.14
CA TRP A 473 10.59 -8.34 27.44
C TRP A 473 9.50 -8.22 26.35
N LEU A 474 8.34 -7.65 26.71
CA LEU A 474 7.19 -7.56 25.81
C LEU A 474 7.48 -6.68 24.58
N ARG A 475 8.19 -5.54 24.76
CA ARG A 475 8.54 -4.70 23.60
C ARG A 475 9.49 -5.40 22.65
N GLY A 476 10.44 -6.19 23.15
CA GLY A 476 11.30 -7.02 22.31
C GLY A 476 10.52 -8.09 21.56
N ALA A 477 9.64 -8.80 22.24
CA ALA A 477 8.74 -9.77 21.66
C ALA A 477 7.87 -9.19 20.55
N LEU A 478 7.24 -8.02 20.78
CA LEU A 478 6.37 -7.37 19.80
C LEU A 478 7.11 -6.82 18.57
N VAL A 479 8.35 -6.34 18.73
CA VAL A 479 9.20 -6.00 17.57
C VAL A 479 9.50 -7.25 16.75
N ALA A 480 9.78 -8.41 17.40
CA ALA A 480 10.01 -9.65 16.69
C ALA A 480 8.74 -10.16 15.97
N VAL A 481 7.54 -9.97 16.57
CA VAL A 481 6.27 -10.26 15.87
C VAL A 481 6.15 -9.40 14.60
N ALA A 482 6.42 -8.10 14.68
CA ALA A 482 6.43 -7.22 13.49
C ALA A 482 7.46 -7.68 12.45
N ALA A 483 8.64 -8.15 12.90
CA ALA A 483 9.67 -8.70 12.03
C ALA A 483 9.27 -10.07 11.42
N LEU A 484 8.44 -10.85 12.09
CA LEU A 484 7.86 -12.09 11.53
C LEU A 484 6.67 -11.82 10.57
N VAL A 485 6.20 -10.59 10.45
CA VAL A 485 5.35 -10.16 9.33
C VAL A 485 6.22 -9.83 8.12
N LYS A 486 7.15 -8.90 8.28
CA LYS A 486 8.19 -8.51 7.31
C LYS A 486 9.50 -8.26 8.07
N PHE A 487 10.65 -8.76 7.59
CA PHE A 487 11.91 -8.80 8.37
C PHE A 487 12.53 -7.43 8.72
N PRO A 488 12.52 -6.41 7.82
CA PRO A 488 13.24 -5.16 8.06
C PRO A 488 12.88 -4.43 9.35
N PRO A 489 11.65 -4.47 9.87
CA PRO A 489 11.26 -3.86 11.15
C PRO A 489 12.07 -4.26 12.38
N ILE A 490 12.84 -5.36 12.33
CA ILE A 490 13.73 -5.80 13.42
C ILE A 490 14.72 -4.70 13.86
N VAL A 491 15.06 -3.76 12.95
CA VAL A 491 15.95 -2.63 13.24
C VAL A 491 15.42 -1.70 14.34
N ALA A 492 14.10 -1.73 14.59
CA ALA A 492 13.49 -0.98 15.68
C ALA A 492 13.94 -1.45 17.07
N LEU A 493 14.52 -2.65 17.18
CA LEU A 493 15.13 -3.10 18.44
C LEU A 493 16.23 -2.15 18.91
N ALA A 494 17.07 -1.64 17.99
CA ALA A 494 18.23 -0.79 18.34
C ALA A 494 17.84 0.46 19.16
N PRO A 495 16.93 1.34 18.74
CA PRO A 495 16.48 2.48 19.54
C PRO A 495 15.64 2.07 20.76
N MET A 496 15.05 0.86 20.77
CA MET A 496 14.23 0.37 21.86
C MET A 496 14.99 -0.44 22.94
N LEU A 497 16.28 -0.73 22.75
CA LEU A 497 17.05 -1.50 23.74
C LEU A 497 17.11 -0.81 25.12
N HIS A 498 17.30 0.50 25.15
CA HIS A 498 17.51 1.27 26.37
C HIS A 498 16.47 2.37 26.53
N VAL A 499 15.48 2.13 27.35
CA VAL A 499 14.45 3.10 27.74
C VAL A 499 14.51 3.31 29.26
N GLY A 500 14.70 4.57 29.69
CA GLY A 500 14.86 4.92 31.10
C GLY A 500 16.31 4.82 31.64
N MET A 501 16.51 5.24 32.91
CA MET A 501 17.86 5.41 33.48
C MET A 501 18.37 4.27 34.34
N GLN A 502 17.50 3.32 34.73
CA GLN A 502 17.87 2.29 35.71
C GLN A 502 18.09 0.89 35.09
N ARG A 503 19.13 0.18 35.54
CA ARG A 503 19.44 -1.24 35.22
C ARG A 503 19.56 -1.57 33.73
N ARG A 504 20.32 -0.80 32.97
CA ARG A 504 20.47 -0.84 31.51
C ARG A 504 20.76 -2.22 30.93
N GLY A 505 21.72 -2.95 31.50
CA GLY A 505 22.10 -4.27 31.00
C GLY A 505 20.97 -5.31 31.10
N ARG A 506 20.23 -5.32 32.22
CA ARG A 506 19.09 -6.22 32.42
C ARG A 506 17.94 -5.90 31.45
N GLN A 507 17.66 -4.63 31.18
CA GLN A 507 16.62 -4.25 30.23
C GLN A 507 16.98 -4.68 28.81
N ALA A 508 18.20 -4.40 28.35
CA ALA A 508 18.66 -4.85 27.04
C ALA A 508 18.59 -6.37 26.90
N LEU A 509 19.04 -7.11 27.95
CA LEU A 509 18.93 -8.57 27.96
C LEU A 509 17.48 -9.04 27.85
N LEU A 510 16.54 -8.43 28.58
CA LEU A 510 15.12 -8.80 28.51
C LEU A 510 14.49 -8.47 27.15
N VAL A 511 14.87 -7.35 26.51
CA VAL A 511 14.41 -7.03 25.15
C VAL A 511 14.90 -8.05 24.15
N VAL A 512 16.20 -8.38 24.20
CA VAL A 512 16.79 -9.40 23.31
C VAL A 512 16.18 -10.77 23.59
N ALA A 513 16.02 -11.15 24.87
CA ALA A 513 15.41 -12.43 25.23
C ALA A 513 13.96 -12.52 24.73
N GLY A 514 13.16 -11.45 24.87
CA GLY A 514 11.79 -11.41 24.34
C GLY A 514 11.75 -11.57 22.82
N ALA A 515 12.65 -10.89 22.11
CA ALA A 515 12.76 -11.04 20.66
C ALA A 515 13.19 -12.46 20.25
N LEU A 516 14.22 -13.01 20.90
CA LEU A 516 14.74 -14.35 20.59
C LEU A 516 13.70 -15.44 20.86
N VAL A 517 12.90 -15.33 21.93
CA VAL A 517 11.82 -16.29 22.20
C VAL A 517 10.80 -16.29 21.07
N VAL A 518 10.36 -15.13 20.60
CA VAL A 518 9.38 -15.04 19.51
C VAL A 518 9.98 -15.54 18.19
N LEU A 519 11.24 -15.21 17.90
CA LEU A 519 11.92 -15.74 16.71
C LEU A 519 12.09 -17.26 16.77
N ALA A 520 12.43 -17.81 17.94
CA ALA A 520 12.53 -19.27 18.14
C ALA A 520 11.16 -19.96 17.99
N LEU A 521 10.07 -19.34 18.50
CA LEU A 521 8.71 -19.83 18.27
C LEU A 521 8.33 -19.79 16.79
N GLY A 522 8.71 -18.73 16.08
CA GLY A 522 8.54 -18.64 14.63
C GLY A 522 9.29 -19.74 13.88
N ALA A 523 10.56 -19.99 14.24
CA ALA A 523 11.35 -21.07 13.65
C ALA A 523 10.73 -22.45 13.94
N ALA A 524 10.29 -22.69 15.19
CA ALA A 524 9.60 -23.93 15.57
C ALA A 524 8.27 -24.10 14.80
N TRP A 525 7.53 -22.99 14.56
CA TRP A 525 6.32 -23.02 13.75
C TRP A 525 6.63 -23.43 12.32
N ILE A 526 7.63 -22.83 11.67
CA ILE A 526 8.04 -23.15 10.30
C ILE A 526 8.37 -24.63 10.16
N THR A 527 9.23 -25.15 11.04
CA THR A 527 9.64 -26.57 11.01
C THR A 527 8.52 -27.55 11.42
N SER A 528 7.44 -27.09 12.01
CA SER A 528 6.26 -27.91 12.29
C SER A 528 5.27 -27.99 11.14
N ARG A 529 5.48 -27.19 10.09
CA ARG A 529 4.60 -27.06 8.92
C ARG A 529 5.22 -27.55 7.63
N LEU A 530 6.48 -27.98 7.67
CA LEU A 530 7.23 -28.51 6.54
C LEU A 530 7.69 -29.92 6.89
N ASP A 531 7.90 -30.75 5.86
CA ASP A 531 8.09 -32.21 6.04
C ASP A 531 9.56 -32.63 6.00
N ALA A 532 10.50 -31.69 5.79
CA ALA A 532 11.93 -32.01 5.70
C ALA A 532 12.60 -32.01 7.10
N ALA A 533 13.91 -32.18 7.15
CA ALA A 533 14.64 -32.00 8.39
C ALA A 533 14.63 -30.51 8.82
N PRO A 534 14.55 -30.19 10.13
CA PRO A 534 14.38 -28.80 10.60
C PRO A 534 15.40 -27.80 10.06
N ILE A 535 16.62 -28.22 9.75
CA ILE A 535 17.65 -27.34 9.18
C ILE A 535 17.38 -27.04 7.71
N ASP A 536 16.85 -28.02 6.97
CA ASP A 536 16.51 -27.86 5.55
C ASP A 536 15.25 -27.00 5.41
N ASP A 537 14.27 -27.14 6.30
CA ASP A 537 13.08 -26.29 6.38
C ASP A 537 13.44 -24.83 6.63
N LEU A 538 14.33 -24.57 7.59
CA LEU A 538 14.82 -23.22 7.87
C LEU A 538 15.68 -22.67 6.72
N ARG A 539 16.39 -23.52 6.00
CA ARG A 539 17.14 -23.12 4.79
C ARG A 539 16.19 -22.76 3.66
N LEU A 540 15.18 -23.58 3.39
CA LEU A 540 14.13 -23.28 2.42
C LEU A 540 13.44 -21.95 2.75
N PHE A 541 13.04 -21.77 4.01
CA PHE A 541 12.48 -20.51 4.48
C PHE A 541 13.40 -19.31 4.21
N TRP A 542 14.69 -19.43 4.53
CA TRP A 542 15.66 -18.38 4.29
C TRP A 542 15.79 -18.05 2.81
N GLU A 543 15.88 -19.06 1.95
CA GLU A 543 16.01 -18.90 0.49
C GLU A 543 14.78 -18.24 -0.12
N ARG A 544 13.57 -18.64 0.33
CA ARG A 544 12.30 -18.09 -0.16
C ARG A 544 11.99 -16.68 0.35
N THR A 545 12.56 -16.29 1.47
CA THR A 545 12.24 -15.03 2.14
C THR A 545 13.41 -14.03 2.09
N VAL A 546 14.37 -14.14 3.01
CA VAL A 546 15.43 -13.14 3.20
C VAL A 546 16.38 -13.09 1.99
N ALA A 547 16.84 -14.25 1.51
CA ALA A 547 17.76 -14.31 0.38
C ALA A 547 17.10 -13.81 -0.91
N PHE A 548 15.85 -14.19 -1.15
CA PHE A 548 15.08 -13.70 -2.30
C PHE A 548 14.96 -12.17 -2.30
N GLN A 549 14.61 -11.56 -1.16
CA GLN A 549 14.47 -10.11 -1.06
C GLN A 549 15.81 -9.37 -1.17
N ALA A 550 16.91 -9.99 -0.70
CA ALA A 550 18.24 -9.39 -0.76
C ALA A 550 18.88 -9.46 -2.16
N GLY A 551 18.45 -10.41 -3.01
CA GLY A 551 18.92 -10.57 -4.38
C GLY A 551 17.95 -10.04 -5.45
N ARG A 552 16.91 -9.30 -5.04
CA ARG A 552 15.87 -8.79 -5.95
C ARG A 552 16.38 -7.60 -6.74
N ASP A 553 16.79 -7.82 -7.98
CA ASP A 553 17.08 -6.73 -8.92
C ASP A 553 15.82 -5.91 -9.19
N SER A 554 15.84 -4.61 -8.89
CA SER A 554 14.63 -3.77 -8.94
C SER A 554 14.95 -2.32 -9.27
N PRO A 555 14.26 -1.71 -10.26
CA PRO A 555 14.44 -0.30 -10.61
C PRO A 555 13.82 0.68 -9.61
N PHE A 556 13.13 0.19 -8.57
CA PHE A 556 12.42 1.04 -7.60
C PHE A 556 13.30 1.54 -6.45
N SER A 557 14.59 1.49 -6.62
CA SER A 557 15.57 2.08 -5.70
C SER A 557 16.68 2.78 -6.48
N PRO A 558 17.43 3.71 -5.87
CA PRO A 558 18.57 4.33 -6.55
C PRO A 558 19.68 3.32 -6.85
N TRP A 559 19.72 2.24 -6.09
CA TRP A 559 20.73 1.19 -6.22
C TRP A 559 20.58 0.41 -7.52
N GLY A 560 19.36 -0.09 -7.78
CA GLY A 560 19.09 -0.82 -9.03
C GLY A 560 18.81 0.10 -10.22
N LEU A 561 18.24 1.32 -10.02
CA LEU A 561 17.99 2.24 -11.12
C LEU A 561 19.27 2.79 -11.77
N TYR A 562 20.34 2.97 -10.96
CA TYR A 562 21.61 3.57 -11.39
C TYR A 562 22.81 2.64 -11.23
N ASP A 563 22.58 1.34 -10.98
CA ASP A 563 23.61 0.31 -10.80
C ASP A 563 24.66 0.69 -9.74
N LEU A 564 24.21 1.19 -8.58
CA LEU A 564 25.07 1.72 -7.51
C LEU A 564 25.40 0.69 -6.41
N GLU A 565 25.65 -0.58 -6.73
CA GLU A 565 25.87 -1.67 -5.77
C GLU A 565 27.01 -1.40 -4.77
N ALA A 566 28.14 -0.87 -5.25
CA ALA A 566 29.28 -0.55 -4.38
C ALA A 566 28.93 0.54 -3.36
N ALA A 567 28.21 1.58 -3.78
CA ALA A 567 27.73 2.64 -2.90
C ALA A 567 26.69 2.13 -1.90
N GLN A 568 25.81 1.23 -2.32
CA GLN A 568 24.84 0.57 -1.45
C GLN A 568 25.55 -0.25 -0.36
N THR A 569 26.57 -1.00 -0.71
CA THR A 569 27.36 -1.78 0.27
C THR A 569 27.96 -0.87 1.34
N VAL A 570 28.53 0.26 0.96
CA VAL A 570 29.02 1.27 1.91
C VAL A 570 27.90 1.81 2.78
N ALA A 571 26.74 2.15 2.18
CA ALA A 571 25.57 2.63 2.89
C ALA A 571 25.04 1.58 3.88
N ARG A 572 24.98 0.29 3.50
CA ARG A 572 24.62 -0.83 4.39
C ARG A 572 25.53 -0.89 5.63
N VAL A 573 26.85 -0.81 5.42
CA VAL A 573 27.82 -0.78 6.54
C VAL A 573 27.56 0.43 7.47
N LEU A 574 27.39 1.63 6.91
CA LEU A 574 27.13 2.84 7.69
C LEU A 574 25.83 2.76 8.50
N VAL A 575 24.78 2.19 7.94
CA VAL A 575 23.51 1.97 8.65
C VAL A 575 23.67 0.96 9.78
N VAL A 576 24.35 -0.17 9.53
CA VAL A 576 24.66 -1.17 10.59
C VAL A 576 25.44 -0.51 11.73
N LEU A 577 26.49 0.22 11.43
CA LEU A 577 27.28 0.94 12.45
C LEU A 577 26.44 1.98 13.21
N SER A 578 25.53 2.66 12.51
CA SER A 578 24.62 3.65 13.14
C SER A 578 23.60 2.95 14.07
N LEU A 579 23.07 1.79 13.67
CA LEU A 579 22.18 0.98 14.51
C LEU A 579 22.91 0.42 15.74
N VAL A 580 24.14 -0.05 15.58
CA VAL A 580 24.99 -0.48 16.71
C VAL A 580 25.25 0.71 17.65
N ALA A 581 25.60 1.87 17.11
CA ALA A 581 25.79 3.09 17.90
C ALA A 581 24.51 3.50 18.64
N ALA A 582 23.34 3.39 17.99
CA ALA A 582 22.05 3.65 18.62
C ALA A 582 21.76 2.64 19.74
N ALA A 583 22.05 1.35 19.51
CA ALA A 583 21.90 0.26 20.48
C ALA A 583 22.81 0.43 21.70
N LEU A 584 24.04 0.91 21.51
CA LEU A 584 25.02 1.14 22.57
C LEU A 584 24.82 2.47 23.29
N ARG A 585 24.00 3.38 22.74
CA ARG A 585 23.81 4.73 23.28
C ARG A 585 23.03 4.72 24.60
N PRO A 586 23.63 5.13 25.72
CA PRO A 586 23.02 4.98 27.04
C PRO A 586 22.04 6.11 27.43
N ARG A 587 21.66 7.00 26.50
CA ARG A 587 21.02 8.28 26.83
C ARG A 587 19.63 8.50 26.23
N VAL A 588 18.88 7.44 25.92
CA VAL A 588 17.47 7.63 25.56
C VAL A 588 16.72 8.02 26.84
N ARG A 589 16.21 9.24 26.88
CA ARG A 589 15.65 9.86 28.09
C ARG A 589 14.13 9.71 28.16
N ASP A 590 13.45 9.69 27.01
CA ASP A 590 12.00 9.69 26.93
C ASP A 590 11.47 8.89 25.73
N ALA A 591 10.16 8.60 25.74
CA ALA A 591 9.47 7.85 24.69
C ALA A 591 9.56 8.54 23.31
N TRP A 592 9.62 9.87 23.28
CA TRP A 592 9.63 10.65 22.05
C TRP A 592 10.95 10.51 21.30
N GLN A 593 12.07 10.41 22.06
CA GLN A 593 13.37 10.06 21.49
C GLN A 593 13.34 8.65 20.89
N VAL A 594 12.68 7.69 21.57
CA VAL A 594 12.50 6.33 21.03
C VAL A 594 11.70 6.39 19.74
N ALA A 595 10.59 7.15 19.69
CA ALA A 595 9.79 7.31 18.48
C ALA A 595 10.63 7.87 17.33
N ALA A 596 11.41 8.94 17.58
CA ALA A 596 12.32 9.50 16.58
C ALA A 596 13.39 8.47 16.13
N GLY A 597 13.95 7.69 17.06
CA GLY A 597 14.93 6.65 16.77
C GLY A 597 14.34 5.51 15.92
N VAL A 598 13.12 5.08 16.21
CA VAL A 598 12.41 4.05 15.41
C VAL A 598 12.13 4.58 14.00
N ALA A 599 11.61 5.81 13.88
CA ALA A 599 11.39 6.43 12.57
C ALA A 599 12.70 6.54 11.76
N ALA A 600 13.81 6.94 12.42
CA ALA A 600 15.12 7.02 11.77
C ALA A 600 15.63 5.64 11.31
N ALA A 601 15.51 4.61 12.16
CA ALA A 601 15.93 3.25 11.82
C ALA A 601 15.12 2.67 10.65
N LEU A 602 13.81 2.91 10.64
CA LEU A 602 12.94 2.48 9.55
C LEU A 602 13.20 3.26 8.25
N ALA A 603 13.45 4.57 8.33
CA ALA A 603 13.85 5.36 7.16
C ALA A 603 15.21 4.88 6.60
N ALA A 604 16.17 4.56 7.48
CA ALA A 604 17.48 4.05 7.07
C ALA A 604 17.37 2.72 6.31
N VAL A 605 16.58 1.77 6.82
CA VAL A 605 16.41 0.48 6.17
C VAL A 605 15.63 0.58 4.85
N GLN A 606 14.65 1.49 4.78
CA GLN A 606 13.93 1.76 3.55
C GLN A 606 14.83 2.38 2.47
N LEU A 607 15.78 3.25 2.85
CA LEU A 607 16.79 3.79 1.93
C LEU A 607 17.76 2.74 1.39
N LEU A 608 17.97 1.63 2.13
CA LEU A 608 18.86 0.55 1.71
C LEU A 608 18.16 -0.55 0.90
N ALA A 609 16.84 -0.52 0.84
CA ALA A 609 16.07 -1.55 0.14
C ALA A 609 16.38 -1.54 -1.37
N ASP A 610 16.64 -2.73 -1.94
CA ASP A 610 16.76 -2.89 -3.39
C ASP A 610 15.40 -2.66 -4.06
N HIS A 611 14.34 -3.13 -3.45
CA HIS A 611 12.96 -2.89 -3.86
C HIS A 611 12.27 -2.04 -2.80
N TRP A 612 12.10 -0.73 -3.09
CA TRP A 612 11.35 0.19 -2.23
C TRP A 612 10.00 0.54 -2.85
N PHE A 613 8.96 0.60 -2.01
CA PHE A 613 7.64 1.00 -2.47
C PHE A 613 6.90 1.83 -1.43
N TYR A 614 5.94 2.64 -1.86
CA TYR A 614 5.16 3.57 -1.01
C TYR A 614 4.37 2.85 0.09
N LEU A 615 4.08 1.56 -0.08
CA LEU A 615 3.43 0.72 0.94
C LEU A 615 4.27 0.58 2.22
N TYR A 616 5.58 0.88 2.18
CA TYR A 616 6.46 0.81 3.37
C TYR A 616 6.40 2.10 4.21
N LEU A 617 5.85 3.20 3.68
CA LEU A 617 5.72 4.47 4.41
C LEU A 617 4.92 4.33 5.72
N PRO A 618 3.83 3.56 5.80
CA PRO A 618 3.09 3.34 7.05
C PRO A 618 3.92 2.79 8.20
N TRP A 619 5.07 2.14 7.97
CA TRP A 619 5.91 1.66 9.07
C TRP A 619 6.48 2.81 9.90
N LEU A 620 6.89 3.90 9.24
CA LEU A 620 7.51 5.06 9.91
C LEU A 620 6.53 6.19 10.23
N VAL A 621 5.42 6.31 9.47
CA VAL A 621 4.41 7.37 9.63
C VAL A 621 3.94 7.52 11.08
N PRO A 622 3.55 6.46 11.83
CA PRO A 622 3.02 6.63 13.18
C PRO A 622 4.05 7.23 14.14
N PHE A 623 5.34 6.91 13.96
CA PHE A 623 6.41 7.44 14.81
C PHE A 623 6.73 8.90 14.48
N VAL A 624 6.65 9.29 13.22
CA VAL A 624 6.74 10.71 12.82
C VAL A 624 5.54 11.48 13.37
N LEU A 625 4.31 10.94 13.29
CA LEU A 625 3.11 11.56 13.86
C LEU A 625 3.23 11.76 15.38
N LEU A 626 3.76 10.78 16.12
CA LEU A 626 4.04 10.92 17.56
C LEU A 626 4.97 12.10 17.83
N VAL A 627 6.07 12.21 17.09
CA VAL A 627 7.02 13.32 17.21
C VAL A 627 6.37 14.66 16.86
N LEU A 628 5.55 14.73 15.81
CA LEU A 628 4.87 15.95 15.39
C LEU A 628 3.85 16.43 16.43
N VAL A 629 3.01 15.52 16.95
CA VAL A 629 1.94 15.86 17.88
C VAL A 629 2.51 16.29 19.23
N VAL A 630 3.56 15.65 19.74
CA VAL A 630 4.15 16.03 21.02
C VAL A 630 4.81 17.41 21.00
N GLN A 631 5.31 17.85 19.85
CA GLN A 631 5.87 19.19 19.69
C GLN A 631 4.81 20.31 19.73
N ARG A 632 3.53 19.95 19.52
CA ARG A 632 2.40 20.90 19.46
C ARG A 632 1.55 20.89 20.71
N GLU A 633 1.28 19.71 21.24
CA GLU A 633 0.35 19.50 22.35
C GLU A 633 1.06 19.62 23.71
N ARG A 634 0.28 20.02 24.72
CA ARG A 634 0.75 20.04 26.10
C ARG A 634 0.71 18.62 26.65
N LEU A 635 1.82 18.19 27.27
CA LEU A 635 1.86 16.90 27.92
C LEU A 635 0.93 16.84 29.13
N ALA A 636 0.29 15.70 29.35
CA ALA A 636 -0.38 15.39 30.58
C ALA A 636 0.61 15.35 31.76
N PRO A 637 0.22 15.75 32.98
CA PRO A 637 1.09 15.72 34.16
C PRO A 637 1.75 14.34 34.41
N SER A 638 1.04 13.26 34.09
CA SER A 638 1.50 11.87 34.24
C SER A 638 2.63 11.48 33.28
N SER A 639 2.90 12.25 32.23
CA SER A 639 3.93 11.92 31.23
C SER A 639 5.36 12.21 31.74
N ALA A 640 5.51 13.11 32.70
CA ALA A 640 6.81 13.42 33.30
C ALA A 640 7.34 12.29 34.21
N ASP A 641 6.44 11.49 34.77
CA ASP A 641 6.79 10.40 35.70
C ASP A 641 6.99 9.06 34.99
N MET A 642 6.58 8.97 33.74
CA MET A 642 6.50 7.71 32.97
C MET A 642 7.87 7.02 32.76
N LEU A 643 8.98 7.77 32.83
CA LEU A 643 10.33 7.23 32.63
C LEU A 643 11.21 7.39 33.88
N ARG A 644 10.67 7.94 34.98
CA ARG A 644 11.42 8.11 36.25
C ARG A 644 11.31 6.89 37.15
N GLU A 645 10.27 6.08 37.03
CA GLU A 645 10.09 4.77 37.68
C GLU A 645 10.66 3.62 36.80
#